data_12d78a7543aa7e8a3dedaeb419f93c17
#
_entry.id   12d78a7543aa7e8a3dedaeb419f93c17
#
_cell.length_a   1.000
_cell.length_b   1.000
_cell.length_c   1.000
_cell.angle_alpha   90.00
_cell.angle_beta   90.00
_cell.angle_gamma   90.00
#
_symmetry.space_group_name_H-M   'P 1'
#
loop_
_entity.id
_entity.type
_entity.pdbx_description
1 polymer ?
#
loop_
_entity_poly.entity_id
_entity_poly.type
_entity_poly.pdbx_seq_one_letter_code
_entity_poly.pdbx_strand_id
1 'polypeptide(L)'
;AAVPKARRWRTPRICLTSYDVRLCAAAAEYFPCALTENGEKDILNKDYLLDKENVMAKKTGRKDQISAASLHQELRRPWLVPVLAVFYFLITCLMKHGANKGITLLLLAAAVVCVVVKTAQLGRRMSWPALLLGLYICMDGISTLYAPSGKFALYEFLKVAGAACLALLLTALEPERPGRTGRCAATVLETAGALVSLVSIDTVSTQLLYKLMVAFTAQFGASMQLNTLLQEQRLKTIFENPNVFAGAAGAAILLSLGLAAGAEDRKERCLHLSCLLLNSTAFLLAVSRGAMAAIAAAFLLYLLMERGQRRAVSFILMVETLVLAAAASLAVLPAYAAAGEKVQILPLLAVVAAAAALCALDIFAGRPLAQRMAQRMKTVNIVLLAALALVAAVVVLAVNWTGPIDMAAGDSITRGAYLSEGAYTLHVEADGPVNVQVQTQTWEDAVMNRKQTAYSGAADGASFNAPADNRSVTFIVTADASVHIDAIRYDGAASGQLRLNYTLLPEAIAGRIQTLRSEGNVVQRTVYIQDAMKLFSRSPVVGLGMGAFENGIYNVQSYHYETKYVHNHYVQSMVDTGIIGLLLWVGTLAASAIAVFRLWRKEREQQAYAMSAALGALLLFLMIHAAVEVIFSSGYFLPFGFGALAAVNLCCGDLLPLTFAKESARRWMARVEGLGLAVFAVLLCMNLWAASLVQQGSYDAAQEAADLDPYEWADHKLSYVYSASAESDLPAGMQETLERYMADLEKLNSNSVPKYLAEADFRLGRTEQGFAMLDKYVDYTPSDPDTWDASFRLVMQYNDNSAAFLAGASQLRDKLTEWNAQNLGAITLKDDVAAYLSEMLG
;
A
#
# COMPACT_ATOMS: atom_id res chain seq x y z
N ALA A 1 -26.85 16.30 52.08
CA ALA A 1 -26.12 16.48 50.84
C ALA A 1 -25.75 15.07 50.37
N ALA A 2 -26.56 14.54 49.54
CA ALA A 2 -26.28 13.24 48.91
C ALA A 2 -25.61 13.50 47.54
N VAL A 3 -24.46 12.88 47.33
CA VAL A 3 -23.77 12.90 46.05
C VAL A 3 -24.65 12.23 45.02
N PRO A 4 -24.98 12.85 43.87
CA PRO A 4 -25.76 12.21 42.83
C PRO A 4 -24.99 11.02 42.24
N LYS A 5 -25.62 9.85 42.14
CA LYS A 5 -25.10 8.66 41.45
C LYS A 5 -24.85 9.03 39.98
N ALA A 6 -23.63 8.88 39.52
CA ALA A 6 -23.24 9.04 38.12
C ALA A 6 -24.20 8.25 37.19
N ARG A 7 -24.88 8.95 36.31
CA ARG A 7 -25.75 8.34 35.29
C ARG A 7 -24.88 7.78 34.16
N ARG A 8 -25.06 6.49 33.80
CA ARG A 8 -24.36 5.84 32.68
C ARG A 8 -24.96 6.28 31.36
N TRP A 9 -24.12 6.67 30.45
CA TRP A 9 -24.47 6.95 29.05
C TRP A 9 -24.92 5.70 28.29
N ARG A 10 -25.78 5.89 27.30
CA ARG A 10 -25.89 4.93 26.17
C ARG A 10 -25.03 5.43 25.05
N THR A 11 -23.79 4.95 24.99
CA THR A 11 -22.90 5.22 23.84
C THR A 11 -23.42 4.53 22.59
N PRO A 12 -23.42 5.20 21.41
CA PRO A 12 -23.34 4.48 20.14
C PRO A 12 -22.04 3.66 20.19
N ARG A 13 -22.11 2.37 19.87
CA ARG A 13 -20.96 1.46 19.87
C ARG A 13 -19.93 1.94 18.86
N ILE A 14 -19.07 2.86 19.26
CA ILE A 14 -17.75 3.00 18.64
C ILE A 14 -16.97 1.80 19.18
N CYS A 15 -16.75 0.80 18.33
CA CYS A 15 -16.01 -0.41 18.69
C CYS A 15 -14.54 -0.07 19.00
N LEU A 16 -14.27 0.33 20.23
CA LEU A 16 -12.95 0.16 20.83
C LEU A 16 -12.99 -1.17 21.57
N THR A 17 -12.23 -2.13 21.06
CA THR A 17 -12.18 -3.45 21.71
C THR A 17 -11.40 -3.34 23.01
N SER A 18 -11.90 -3.99 24.06
CA SER A 18 -11.32 -4.08 25.41
C SER A 18 -9.89 -4.69 25.48
N TYR A 19 -9.26 -4.89 24.32
CA TYR A 19 -7.98 -5.55 24.17
C TYR A 19 -6.77 -4.62 24.32
N ASP A 20 -6.88 -3.33 23.92
CA ASP A 20 -5.73 -2.43 23.93
C ASP A 20 -5.21 -2.13 25.35
N VAL A 21 -6.10 -2.09 26.33
CA VAL A 21 -5.73 -1.80 27.73
C VAL A 21 -5.11 -3.03 28.43
N ARG A 22 -5.50 -4.25 28.06
CA ARG A 22 -4.94 -5.47 28.65
C ARG A 22 -3.50 -5.75 28.21
N LEU A 23 -3.13 -5.32 27.00
CA LEU A 23 -1.77 -5.50 26.49
C LEU A 23 -0.77 -4.60 27.22
N CYS A 24 -1.15 -3.38 27.59
CA CYS A 24 -0.29 -2.48 28.38
C CYS A 24 -0.04 -3.01 29.80
N ALA A 25 -1.04 -3.64 30.44
CA ALA A 25 -0.91 -4.25 31.75
C ALA A 25 -0.05 -5.53 31.72
N ALA A 26 -0.20 -6.36 30.68
CA ALA A 26 0.59 -7.59 30.52
C ALA A 26 2.07 -7.32 30.21
N ALA A 27 2.38 -6.21 29.51
CA ALA A 27 3.75 -5.82 29.21
C ALA A 27 4.53 -5.39 30.47
N ALA A 28 3.84 -4.83 31.46
CA ALA A 28 4.47 -4.42 32.74
C ALA A 28 4.84 -5.60 33.63
N GLU A 29 4.15 -6.74 33.50
CA GLU A 29 4.44 -7.96 34.29
C GLU A 29 5.57 -8.83 33.73
N TYR A 30 5.95 -8.67 32.45
CA TYR A 30 6.92 -9.56 31.78
C TYR A 30 8.34 -9.03 31.64
N PHE A 31 8.63 -7.80 32.09
CA PHE A 31 10.00 -7.28 32.14
C PHE A 31 10.48 -7.04 33.58
N PRO A 32 11.08 -8.02 34.25
CA PRO A 32 11.78 -7.76 35.49
C PRO A 32 13.08 -7.03 35.17
N CYS A 33 13.23 -5.83 35.72
CA CYS A 33 14.48 -5.06 35.74
C CYS A 33 15.56 -5.86 36.50
N ALA A 34 16.36 -6.65 35.79
CA ALA A 34 17.56 -7.28 36.34
C ALA A 34 18.76 -6.34 36.11
N LEU A 35 18.84 -5.27 36.89
CA LEU A 35 20.08 -4.55 37.15
C LEU A 35 20.76 -5.22 38.33
N THR A 36 21.67 -6.17 38.09
CA THR A 36 22.57 -6.66 39.12
C THR A 36 23.94 -6.07 38.94
N GLU A 37 24.48 -5.56 40.04
CA GLU A 37 25.73 -4.81 40.22
C GLU A 37 27.06 -5.52 39.82
N ASN A 38 27.07 -6.61 39.10
CA ASN A 38 28.27 -7.39 38.80
C ASN A 38 28.83 -7.25 37.38
N GLY A 39 28.35 -6.27 36.56
CA GLY A 39 28.76 -6.14 35.16
C GLY A 39 30.07 -5.40 34.88
N GLU A 40 30.60 -4.62 35.81
CA GLU A 40 31.72 -3.70 35.50
C GLU A 40 33.13 -4.35 35.50
N LYS A 41 33.32 -5.49 36.16
CA LYS A 41 34.67 -6.08 36.24
C LYS A 41 35.05 -6.96 35.04
N ASP A 42 34.09 -7.49 34.29
CA ASP A 42 34.40 -8.38 33.15
C ASP A 42 34.62 -7.63 31.83
N ILE A 43 34.20 -6.36 31.73
CA ILE A 43 34.36 -5.55 30.50
C ILE A 43 35.79 -5.05 30.34
N LEU A 44 36.47 -4.71 31.42
CA LEU A 44 37.86 -4.23 31.41
C LEU A 44 38.87 -5.34 30.99
N ASN A 45 38.54 -6.61 31.20
CA ASN A 45 39.44 -7.71 30.85
C ASN A 45 39.30 -8.12 29.37
N LYS A 46 38.23 -7.79 28.69
CA LYS A 46 38.02 -8.09 27.26
C LYS A 46 38.78 -7.14 26.34
N ASP A 47 38.82 -5.85 26.68
CA ASP A 47 39.54 -4.88 25.88
C ASP A 47 41.07 -5.06 25.95
N TYR A 48 41.59 -5.55 27.09
CA TYR A 48 43.00 -5.84 27.26
C TYR A 48 43.45 -7.12 26.50
N LEU A 49 42.54 -8.07 26.27
CA LEU A 49 42.80 -9.26 25.45
C LEU A 49 42.72 -8.95 23.94
N LEU A 50 41.79 -8.10 23.51
CA LEU A 50 41.63 -7.66 22.11
C LEU A 50 42.83 -6.81 21.65
N ASP A 51 43.41 -6.00 22.51
CA ASP A 51 44.62 -5.19 22.19
C ASP A 51 45.88 -6.06 22.09
N LYS A 52 45.98 -7.13 22.89
CA LYS A 52 47.08 -8.10 22.76
C LYS A 52 47.03 -8.96 21.49
N GLU A 53 45.82 -9.35 21.04
CA GLU A 53 45.66 -10.08 19.79
C GLU A 53 45.92 -9.20 18.58
N ASN A 54 45.55 -7.92 18.60
CA ASN A 54 45.86 -6.95 17.53
C ASN A 54 47.36 -6.61 17.46
N VAL A 55 48.07 -6.61 18.59
CA VAL A 55 49.53 -6.39 18.62
C VAL A 55 50.30 -7.62 18.14
N MET A 56 49.79 -8.86 18.44
CA MET A 56 50.38 -10.08 17.92
C MET A 56 50.11 -10.27 16.41
N ALA A 57 48.94 -9.94 15.93
CA ALA A 57 48.59 -9.99 14.48
C ALA A 57 49.43 -9.03 13.62
N LYS A 58 49.89 -7.91 14.19
CA LYS A 58 50.80 -6.95 13.52
C LYS A 58 52.23 -7.48 13.42
N LYS A 59 52.67 -8.40 14.30
CA LYS A 59 54.03 -8.92 14.32
C LYS A 59 54.28 -10.15 13.41
N THR A 60 53.22 -10.84 12.95
CA THR A 60 53.39 -12.13 12.27
C THR A 60 53.10 -12.14 10.77
N GLY A 61 52.89 -11.01 10.11
CA GLY A 61 52.74 -10.99 8.64
C GLY A 61 51.61 -11.85 8.05
N ARG A 62 50.66 -12.32 8.90
CA ARG A 62 49.54 -13.20 8.53
C ARG A 62 48.30 -12.42 8.14
N LYS A 63 48.35 -11.61 7.09
CA LYS A 63 47.22 -10.84 6.64
C LYS A 63 46.28 -11.58 5.66
N ASP A 64 46.65 -12.75 5.17
CA ASP A 64 45.96 -13.38 4.02
C ASP A 64 45.21 -14.70 4.34
N GLN A 65 45.15 -15.14 5.59
CA GLN A 65 44.43 -16.38 5.96
C GLN A 65 43.19 -16.20 6.86
N ILE A 66 42.80 -14.96 7.16
CA ILE A 66 41.63 -14.70 8.04
C ILE A 66 40.29 -14.79 7.27
N SER A 67 40.29 -14.86 5.92
CA SER A 67 39.04 -14.67 5.15
C SER A 67 38.05 -15.85 5.11
N ALA A 68 38.53 -17.10 5.17
CA ALA A 68 37.67 -18.28 5.03
C ALA A 68 37.25 -18.93 6.36
N ALA A 69 38.18 -19.00 7.35
CA ALA A 69 37.84 -19.64 8.65
C ALA A 69 36.98 -18.78 9.56
N SER A 70 37.02 -17.43 9.40
CA SER A 70 36.21 -16.53 10.22
C SER A 70 34.73 -16.51 9.81
N LEU A 71 34.38 -16.82 8.54
CA LEU A 71 33.01 -16.83 8.05
C LEU A 71 32.17 -17.94 8.69
N HIS A 72 32.78 -19.13 8.98
CA HIS A 72 32.09 -20.24 9.62
C HIS A 72 31.91 -20.07 11.14
N GLN A 73 32.76 -19.29 11.80
CA GLN A 73 32.65 -19.03 13.23
C GLN A 73 31.62 -17.94 13.58
N GLU A 74 31.12 -17.20 12.59
CA GLU A 74 30.39 -15.95 12.80
C GLU A 74 28.86 -16.06 12.74
N LEU A 75 28.28 -17.16 12.26
CA LEU A 75 26.88 -17.50 12.52
C LEU A 75 26.79 -18.34 13.82
N ARG A 76 27.26 -17.79 14.94
CA ARG A 76 27.15 -18.47 16.25
C ARG A 76 25.70 -18.83 16.65
N ARG A 77 24.68 -18.30 15.92
CA ARG A 77 23.28 -18.61 16.15
C ARG A 77 22.50 -18.68 14.83
N PRO A 78 22.64 -19.73 14.03
CA PRO A 78 21.96 -19.85 12.73
C PRO A 78 20.43 -19.87 12.82
N TRP A 79 19.87 -20.13 14.01
CA TRP A 79 18.45 -20.08 14.29
C TRP A 79 17.88 -18.65 14.44
N LEU A 80 18.72 -17.63 14.65
CA LEU A 80 18.26 -16.26 14.91
C LEU A 80 17.56 -15.66 13.69
N VAL A 81 18.10 -15.84 12.47
CA VAL A 81 17.53 -15.28 11.25
C VAL A 81 16.12 -15.80 10.97
N PRO A 82 15.86 -17.13 10.99
CA PRO A 82 14.48 -17.61 10.83
C PRO A 82 13.53 -17.15 11.94
N VAL A 83 13.98 -17.07 13.19
CA VAL A 83 13.15 -16.54 14.29
C VAL A 83 12.79 -15.08 14.04
N LEU A 84 13.76 -14.25 13.63
CA LEU A 84 13.51 -12.85 13.29
C LEU A 84 12.60 -12.72 12.06
N ALA A 85 12.72 -13.58 11.06
CA ALA A 85 11.85 -13.59 9.90
C ALA A 85 10.40 -13.92 10.26
N VAL A 86 10.19 -14.92 11.13
CA VAL A 86 8.86 -15.26 11.66
C VAL A 86 8.31 -14.10 12.51
N PHE A 87 9.10 -13.51 13.39
CA PHE A 87 8.70 -12.36 14.18
C PHE A 87 8.32 -11.18 13.28
N TYR A 88 9.15 -10.88 12.28
CA TYR A 88 8.89 -9.81 11.31
C TYR A 88 7.59 -10.05 10.54
N PHE A 89 7.37 -11.28 10.08
CA PHE A 89 6.13 -11.71 9.44
C PHE A 89 4.92 -11.51 10.36
N LEU A 90 4.98 -11.99 11.60
CA LEU A 90 3.86 -11.88 12.55
C LEU A 90 3.53 -10.44 12.88
N ILE A 91 4.54 -9.59 13.11
CA ILE A 91 4.32 -8.15 13.33
C ILE A 91 3.71 -7.50 12.09
N THR A 92 4.19 -7.83 10.89
CA THR A 92 3.61 -7.32 9.65
C THR A 92 2.12 -7.69 9.52
N CYS A 93 1.74 -8.92 9.90
CA CYS A 93 0.32 -9.34 9.93
C CYS A 93 -0.54 -8.51 10.90
N LEU A 94 0.05 -7.93 11.93
CA LEU A 94 -0.63 -7.12 12.93
C LEU A 94 -0.68 -5.63 12.59
N MET A 95 0.04 -5.18 11.55
CA MET A 95 0.10 -3.78 11.13
C MET A 95 -1.12 -3.33 10.29
N LYS A 96 -2.24 -4.05 10.39
CA LYS A 96 -3.48 -3.74 9.69
C LYS A 96 -3.97 -2.32 10.04
N HIS A 97 -4.17 -1.50 9.02
CA HIS A 97 -4.77 -0.16 9.11
C HIS A 97 -4.12 0.79 10.15
N GLY A 98 -2.89 0.54 10.58
CA GLY A 98 -2.23 1.34 11.61
C GLY A 98 -2.92 1.29 12.98
N ALA A 99 -3.90 0.41 13.14
CA ALA A 99 -4.85 0.46 14.24
C ALA A 99 -4.33 -0.15 15.55
N ASN A 100 -3.25 -0.90 15.54
CA ASN A 100 -2.77 -1.52 16.76
C ASN A 100 -1.83 -0.59 17.56
N LYS A 101 -2.44 0.35 18.29
CA LYS A 101 -1.75 1.34 19.14
C LYS A 101 -0.80 0.65 20.13
N GLY A 102 -1.21 -0.50 20.73
CA GLY A 102 -0.41 -1.24 21.69
C GLY A 102 0.85 -1.86 21.09
N ILE A 103 0.76 -2.47 19.91
CA ILE A 103 1.93 -3.03 19.20
C ILE A 103 2.90 -1.92 18.82
N THR A 104 2.39 -0.81 18.28
CA THR A 104 3.23 0.34 17.94
C THR A 104 3.94 0.89 19.17
N LEU A 105 3.26 0.96 20.33
CA LEU A 105 3.89 1.40 21.59
C LEU A 105 5.02 0.46 22.03
N LEU A 106 4.82 -0.87 21.92
CA LEU A 106 5.90 -1.85 22.22
C LEU A 106 7.08 -1.70 21.27
N LEU A 107 6.83 -1.48 19.97
CA LEU A 107 7.88 -1.24 18.99
C LEU A 107 8.62 0.07 19.27
N LEU A 108 7.91 1.13 19.64
CA LEU A 108 8.51 2.41 20.06
C LEU A 108 9.40 2.24 21.26
N ALA A 109 8.95 1.56 22.31
CA ALA A 109 9.74 1.29 23.50
C ALA A 109 11.03 0.51 23.16
N ALA A 110 10.92 -0.56 22.33
CA ALA A 110 12.07 -1.33 21.86
C ALA A 110 13.03 -0.46 21.03
N ALA A 111 12.50 0.39 20.14
CA ALA A 111 13.31 1.29 19.32
C ALA A 111 14.04 2.36 20.16
N VAL A 112 13.38 2.96 21.15
CA VAL A 112 14.00 3.91 22.09
C VAL A 112 15.17 3.25 22.82
N VAL A 113 14.95 2.05 23.37
CA VAL A 113 16.02 1.28 24.05
C VAL A 113 17.19 1.01 23.10
N CYS A 114 16.90 0.57 21.87
CA CYS A 114 17.92 0.35 20.84
C CYS A 114 18.72 1.60 20.53
N VAL A 115 18.07 2.74 20.30
CA VAL A 115 18.71 4.01 19.97
C VAL A 115 19.59 4.48 21.13
N VAL A 116 19.05 4.46 22.36
CA VAL A 116 19.77 4.93 23.56
C VAL A 116 20.99 4.06 23.84
N VAL A 117 20.84 2.72 23.89
CA VAL A 117 21.94 1.79 24.20
C VAL A 117 23.02 1.84 23.15
N LYS A 118 22.64 1.84 21.84
CA LYS A 118 23.63 1.87 20.76
C LYS A 118 24.37 3.17 20.62
N THR A 119 23.70 4.29 20.85
CA THR A 119 24.36 5.60 20.81
C THR A 119 25.41 5.72 21.89
N ALA A 120 25.16 5.12 23.07
CA ALA A 120 26.13 5.10 24.17
C ALA A 120 27.37 4.25 23.83
N GLN A 121 27.22 3.14 23.07
CA GLN A 121 28.30 2.17 22.84
C GLN A 121 29.12 2.38 21.56
N LEU A 122 28.56 2.93 20.47
CA LEU A 122 29.13 2.71 19.13
C LEU A 122 29.30 3.95 18.25
N GLY A 123 28.85 5.14 18.67
CA GLY A 123 28.94 6.35 17.83
C GLY A 123 28.40 6.06 16.42
N ARG A 124 27.10 5.86 16.29
CA ARG A 124 26.38 5.46 15.05
C ARG A 124 26.90 6.23 13.85
N ARG A 125 27.34 5.51 12.83
CA ARG A 125 27.67 6.09 11.54
C ARG A 125 26.37 6.53 10.88
N MET A 126 26.18 7.83 10.70
CA MET A 126 25.02 8.37 9.97
C MET A 126 25.37 8.57 8.51
N SER A 127 24.44 8.21 7.66
CA SER A 127 24.51 8.38 6.21
C SER A 127 23.41 9.33 5.72
N TRP A 128 23.61 9.88 4.53
CA TRP A 128 22.61 10.72 3.91
C TRP A 128 21.26 10.00 3.69
N PRO A 129 21.21 8.72 3.17
CA PRO A 129 19.94 8.01 3.06
C PRO A 129 19.20 7.89 4.40
N ALA A 130 19.89 7.56 5.48
CA ALA A 130 19.28 7.41 6.80
C ALA A 130 18.78 8.75 7.36
N LEU A 131 19.54 9.85 7.17
CA LEU A 131 19.13 11.17 7.62
C LEU A 131 17.87 11.65 6.89
N LEU A 132 17.87 11.55 5.54
CA LEU A 132 16.73 12.03 4.74
C LEU A 132 15.47 11.23 5.02
N LEU A 133 15.58 9.90 5.18
CA LEU A 133 14.44 9.06 5.58
C LEU A 133 13.95 9.43 6.99
N GLY A 134 14.87 9.65 7.93
CA GLY A 134 14.50 10.08 9.28
C GLY A 134 13.81 11.44 9.30
N LEU A 135 14.27 12.40 8.49
CA LEU A 135 13.62 13.71 8.35
C LEU A 135 12.24 13.60 7.67
N TYR A 136 12.09 12.70 6.69
CA TYR A 136 10.80 12.40 6.06
C TYR A 136 9.80 11.88 7.10
N ILE A 137 10.18 10.87 7.90
CA ILE A 137 9.34 10.32 8.98
C ILE A 137 9.03 11.37 10.05
N CYS A 138 10.00 12.23 10.40
CA CYS A 138 9.77 13.35 11.31
C CYS A 138 8.75 14.35 10.73
N MET A 139 8.82 14.64 9.43
CA MET A 139 7.84 15.52 8.77
C MET A 139 6.44 14.92 8.79
N ASP A 140 6.31 13.60 8.51
CA ASP A 140 5.04 12.87 8.67
C ASP A 140 4.50 13.01 10.10
N GLY A 141 5.36 12.80 11.13
CA GLY A 141 4.99 12.94 12.54
C GLY A 141 4.56 14.36 12.91
N ILE A 142 5.31 15.38 12.48
CA ILE A 142 4.96 16.79 12.73
C ILE A 142 3.64 17.14 12.03
N SER A 143 3.39 16.59 10.84
CA SER A 143 2.19 16.87 10.08
C SER A 143 0.90 16.41 10.76
N THR A 144 0.99 15.46 11.70
CA THR A 144 -0.16 15.05 12.53
C THR A 144 -0.68 16.17 13.44
N LEU A 145 0.16 17.13 13.78
CA LEU A 145 -0.21 18.23 14.71
C LEU A 145 -1.10 19.31 14.07
N TYR A 146 -1.07 19.41 12.72
CA TYR A 146 -1.87 20.40 11.99
C TYR A 146 -2.84 19.76 11.00
N ALA A 147 -2.94 18.44 10.99
CA ALA A 147 -3.89 17.71 10.14
C ALA A 147 -5.35 18.07 10.48
N PRO A 148 -6.25 18.16 9.49
CA PRO A 148 -7.66 18.50 9.71
C PRO A 148 -8.39 17.52 10.65
N SER A 149 -7.95 16.26 10.69
CA SER A 149 -8.47 15.24 11.60
C SER A 149 -7.31 14.54 12.31
N GLY A 150 -7.20 14.75 13.62
CA GLY A 150 -6.19 14.10 14.47
C GLY A 150 -6.32 12.57 14.46
N LYS A 151 -7.53 12.05 14.38
CA LYS A 151 -7.82 10.62 14.29
C LYS A 151 -7.23 9.99 13.01
N PHE A 152 -7.56 10.53 11.83
CA PHE A 152 -6.98 10.04 10.57
C PHE A 152 -5.47 10.18 10.56
N ALA A 153 -4.94 11.31 11.04
CA ALA A 153 -3.52 11.55 11.13
C ALA A 153 -2.81 10.54 12.03
N LEU A 154 -3.36 10.24 13.20
CA LEU A 154 -2.81 9.22 14.10
C LEU A 154 -2.79 7.85 13.44
N TYR A 155 -3.90 7.40 12.82
CA TYR A 155 -3.98 6.09 12.18
C TYR A 155 -2.99 5.94 11.02
N GLU A 156 -2.83 6.98 10.20
CA GLU A 156 -1.85 6.97 9.11
C GLU A 156 -0.42 6.96 9.66
N PHE A 157 -0.11 7.79 10.66
CA PHE A 157 1.22 7.86 11.24
C PHE A 157 1.62 6.62 12.04
N LEU A 158 0.68 5.93 12.70
CA LEU A 158 0.96 4.66 13.40
C LEU A 158 1.56 3.60 12.46
N LYS A 159 1.12 3.54 11.20
CA LYS A 159 1.68 2.63 10.18
C LYS A 159 3.13 2.99 9.88
N VAL A 160 3.41 4.27 9.68
CA VAL A 160 4.76 4.80 9.40
C VAL A 160 5.67 4.58 10.60
N ALA A 161 5.22 4.96 11.80
CA ALA A 161 5.99 4.83 13.04
C ALA A 161 6.33 3.37 13.36
N GLY A 162 5.35 2.46 13.25
CA GLY A 162 5.58 1.03 13.48
C GLY A 162 6.57 0.42 12.49
N ALA A 163 6.44 0.73 11.19
CA ALA A 163 7.37 0.28 10.17
C ALA A 163 8.77 0.88 10.34
N ALA A 164 8.87 2.15 10.73
CA ALA A 164 10.15 2.80 11.03
C ALA A 164 10.84 2.14 12.23
N CYS A 165 10.10 1.82 13.29
CA CYS A 165 10.63 1.11 14.44
C CYS A 165 11.14 -0.30 14.06
N LEU A 166 10.40 -1.05 13.24
CA LEU A 166 10.87 -2.35 12.72
C LEU A 166 12.16 -2.22 11.91
N ALA A 167 12.24 -1.21 11.03
CA ALA A 167 13.45 -0.92 10.26
C ALA A 167 14.63 -0.56 11.18
N LEU A 168 14.41 0.24 12.22
CA LEU A 168 15.42 0.55 13.24
C LEU A 168 15.88 -0.71 13.98
N LEU A 169 14.99 -1.62 14.34
CA LEU A 169 15.33 -2.88 14.99
C LEU A 169 16.16 -3.78 14.07
N LEU A 170 15.90 -3.81 12.75
CA LEU A 170 16.79 -4.49 11.79
C LEU A 170 18.20 -3.92 11.82
N THR A 171 18.36 -2.60 11.95
CA THR A 171 19.68 -1.96 12.05
C THR A 171 20.39 -2.32 13.36
N ALA A 172 19.62 -2.82 14.35
CA ALA A 172 20.13 -3.17 15.68
C ALA A 172 20.90 -4.50 15.72
N LEU A 173 20.78 -5.36 14.71
CA LEU A 173 21.23 -6.75 14.79
C LEU A 173 22.77 -6.92 14.87
N GLU A 174 23.52 -6.06 14.18
CA GLU A 174 25.01 -6.06 14.29
C GLU A 174 25.60 -4.70 13.90
N PRO A 175 25.95 -3.84 14.85
CA PRO A 175 26.44 -2.50 14.56
C PRO A 175 27.92 -2.43 14.09
N GLU A 176 28.71 -3.46 14.35
CA GLU A 176 30.14 -3.44 14.07
C GLU A 176 30.52 -3.77 12.62
N ARG A 177 29.60 -4.42 11.87
CA ARG A 177 29.83 -4.86 10.48
C ARG A 177 28.64 -4.58 9.57
N PRO A 178 28.53 -3.34 9.04
CA PRO A 178 27.32 -2.89 8.32
C PRO A 178 26.92 -3.79 7.13
N GLY A 179 27.83 -4.19 6.29
CA GLY A 179 27.52 -5.00 5.09
C GLY A 179 26.93 -6.38 5.43
N ARG A 180 27.34 -6.97 6.55
CA ARG A 180 26.80 -8.25 7.01
C ARG A 180 25.43 -8.11 7.63
N THR A 181 25.23 -7.07 8.42
CA THR A 181 23.90 -6.72 8.96
C THR A 181 22.91 -6.47 7.83
N GLY A 182 23.34 -5.80 6.76
CA GLY A 182 22.51 -5.56 5.57
C GLY A 182 22.09 -6.86 4.88
N ARG A 183 23.00 -7.84 4.74
CA ARG A 183 22.63 -9.17 4.22
C ARG A 183 21.67 -9.92 5.14
N CYS A 184 21.92 -9.88 6.46
CA CYS A 184 21.00 -10.47 7.44
C CYS A 184 19.61 -9.84 7.36
N ALA A 185 19.51 -8.52 7.29
CA ALA A 185 18.24 -7.80 7.10
C ALA A 185 17.55 -8.21 5.79
N ALA A 186 18.30 -8.30 4.69
CA ALA A 186 17.79 -8.78 3.41
C ALA A 186 17.24 -10.22 3.49
N THR A 187 17.93 -11.11 4.19
CA THR A 187 17.49 -12.51 4.41
C THR A 187 16.23 -12.57 5.28
N VAL A 188 16.13 -11.73 6.31
CA VAL A 188 14.89 -11.61 7.12
C VAL A 188 13.71 -11.19 6.24
N LEU A 189 13.89 -10.16 5.41
CA LEU A 189 12.84 -9.63 4.55
C LEU A 189 12.41 -10.63 3.46
N GLU A 190 13.36 -11.27 2.77
CA GLU A 190 13.00 -12.27 1.75
C GLU A 190 12.25 -13.46 2.34
N THR A 191 12.70 -13.95 3.52
CA THR A 191 12.07 -15.08 4.21
C THR A 191 10.69 -14.69 4.75
N ALA A 192 10.54 -13.49 5.32
CA ALA A 192 9.23 -12.98 5.72
C ALA A 192 8.28 -12.85 4.51
N GLY A 193 8.76 -12.36 3.36
CA GLY A 193 8.02 -12.34 2.11
C GLY A 193 7.62 -13.75 1.64
N ALA A 194 8.52 -14.72 1.75
CA ALA A 194 8.25 -16.11 1.44
C ALA A 194 7.19 -16.73 2.37
N LEU A 195 7.19 -16.40 3.67
CA LEU A 195 6.14 -16.81 4.60
C LEU A 195 4.77 -16.21 4.23
N VAL A 196 4.73 -14.91 3.90
CA VAL A 196 3.50 -14.28 3.39
C VAL A 196 3.02 -14.99 2.12
N SER A 197 3.92 -15.25 1.18
CA SER A 197 3.61 -15.94 -0.09
C SER A 197 3.09 -17.35 0.15
N LEU A 198 3.68 -18.09 1.09
CA LEU A 198 3.26 -19.42 1.47
C LEU A 198 1.85 -19.44 2.08
N VAL A 199 1.59 -18.55 3.06
CA VAL A 199 0.26 -18.39 3.66
C VAL A 199 -0.76 -17.97 2.60
N SER A 200 -0.36 -17.13 1.65
CA SER A 200 -1.22 -16.70 0.55
C SER A 200 -1.62 -17.86 -0.36
N ILE A 201 -0.69 -18.71 -0.75
CA ILE A 201 -0.97 -19.90 -1.55
C ILE A 201 -1.80 -20.92 -0.75
N ASP A 202 -1.56 -21.01 0.56
CA ASP A 202 -2.32 -21.90 1.44
C ASP A 202 -3.81 -21.52 1.55
N THR A 203 -4.20 -20.26 1.29
CA THR A 203 -5.62 -19.84 1.28
C THR A 203 -6.45 -20.61 0.24
N VAL A 204 -5.86 -20.97 -0.88
CA VAL A 204 -6.49 -21.77 -1.95
C VAL A 204 -6.11 -23.24 -1.89
N SER A 205 -5.33 -23.67 -0.86
CA SER A 205 -4.85 -25.05 -0.73
C SER A 205 -5.42 -25.72 0.53
N THR A 206 -4.63 -25.83 1.60
CA THR A 206 -5.05 -26.51 2.84
C THR A 206 -5.78 -25.59 3.82
N GLN A 207 -5.57 -24.29 3.72
CA GLN A 207 -6.05 -23.25 4.63
C GLN A 207 -5.54 -23.40 6.08
N LEU A 208 -4.61 -24.32 6.33
CA LEU A 208 -4.12 -24.58 7.68
C LEU A 208 -3.32 -23.40 8.24
N LEU A 209 -2.30 -22.95 7.47
CA LEU A 209 -1.45 -21.82 7.85
C LEU A 209 -2.27 -20.51 7.92
N TYR A 210 -3.18 -20.32 6.97
CA TYR A 210 -4.09 -19.18 6.97
C TYR A 210 -4.96 -19.17 8.24
N LYS A 211 -5.59 -20.29 8.61
CA LYS A 211 -6.42 -20.39 9.83
C LYS A 211 -5.61 -20.16 11.11
N LEU A 212 -4.37 -20.68 11.17
CA LEU A 212 -3.47 -20.41 12.29
C LEU A 212 -3.12 -18.92 12.39
N MET A 213 -2.84 -18.27 11.25
CA MET A 213 -2.58 -16.83 11.21
C MET A 213 -3.82 -16.01 11.65
N VAL A 214 -5.02 -16.38 11.17
CA VAL A 214 -6.27 -15.72 11.57
C VAL A 214 -6.52 -15.89 13.07
N ALA A 215 -6.33 -17.09 13.61
CA ALA A 215 -6.47 -17.36 15.04
C ALA A 215 -5.47 -16.55 15.87
N PHE A 216 -4.24 -16.38 15.38
CA PHE A 216 -3.23 -15.54 16.02
C PHE A 216 -3.62 -14.05 15.97
N THR A 217 -3.96 -13.51 14.80
CA THR A 217 -4.29 -12.09 14.65
C THR A 217 -5.57 -11.70 15.36
N ALA A 218 -6.54 -12.65 15.49
CA ALA A 218 -7.78 -12.43 16.24
C ALA A 218 -7.54 -12.16 17.73
N GLN A 219 -6.45 -12.68 18.34
CA GLN A 219 -6.06 -12.36 19.71
C GLN A 219 -5.75 -10.87 19.91
N PHE A 220 -5.43 -10.17 18.83
CA PHE A 220 -5.12 -8.75 18.80
C PHE A 220 -6.24 -7.90 18.14
N GLY A 221 -7.44 -8.44 18.03
CA GLY A 221 -8.61 -7.73 17.49
C GLY A 221 -8.65 -7.60 15.96
N ALA A 222 -7.75 -8.25 15.23
CA ALA A 222 -7.78 -8.25 13.77
C ALA A 222 -8.73 -9.33 13.24
N SER A 223 -9.73 -8.96 12.43
CA SER A 223 -10.62 -9.88 11.75
C SER A 223 -10.26 -9.99 10.26
N MET A 224 -10.12 -11.20 9.76
CA MET A 224 -9.90 -11.48 8.34
C MET A 224 -10.96 -12.46 7.83
N GLN A 225 -11.58 -12.16 6.69
CA GLN A 225 -12.59 -13.02 6.08
C GLN A 225 -12.05 -13.65 4.80
N LEU A 226 -12.09 -14.99 4.70
CA LEU A 226 -11.58 -15.73 3.55
C LEU A 226 -12.34 -15.38 2.26
N ASN A 227 -13.65 -15.20 2.32
CA ASN A 227 -14.49 -14.95 1.15
C ASN A 227 -14.09 -13.70 0.38
N THR A 228 -13.70 -12.62 1.08
CA THR A 228 -13.23 -11.38 0.43
C THR A 228 -11.88 -11.56 -0.27
N LEU A 229 -11.07 -12.53 0.16
CA LEU A 229 -9.76 -12.79 -0.40
C LEU A 229 -9.81 -13.54 -1.73
N LEU A 230 -10.89 -14.30 -1.99
CA LEU A 230 -11.03 -15.18 -3.15
C LEU A 230 -11.86 -14.59 -4.30
N GLN A 231 -12.64 -13.54 -4.06
CA GLN A 231 -13.59 -12.97 -5.01
C GLN A 231 -12.98 -12.56 -6.37
N GLU A 232 -11.73 -12.08 -6.36
CA GLU A 232 -11.08 -11.54 -7.57
C GLU A 232 -10.23 -12.54 -8.34
N GLN A 233 -10.12 -13.79 -7.88
CA GLN A 233 -9.19 -14.80 -8.39
C GLN A 233 -7.73 -14.30 -8.47
N ARG A 234 -7.37 -13.41 -7.55
CA ARG A 234 -6.04 -12.79 -7.41
C ARG A 234 -5.53 -12.98 -5.99
N LEU A 235 -4.25 -13.33 -5.87
CA LEU A 235 -3.65 -13.54 -4.57
C LEU A 235 -3.41 -12.19 -3.86
N LYS A 236 -3.93 -12.03 -2.64
CA LYS A 236 -3.78 -10.78 -1.86
C LYS A 236 -3.57 -11.01 -0.36
N THR A 237 -4.17 -12.02 0.21
CA THR A 237 -4.09 -12.45 1.62
C THR A 237 -4.13 -11.28 2.63
N ILE A 238 -3.13 -11.17 3.50
CA ILE A 238 -3.07 -10.13 4.55
C ILE A 238 -3.06 -8.71 3.98
N PHE A 239 -2.56 -8.51 2.76
CA PHE A 239 -2.45 -7.18 2.15
C PHE A 239 -3.78 -6.59 1.67
N GLU A 240 -4.84 -7.39 1.60
CA GLU A 240 -6.19 -6.98 1.14
C GLU A 240 -6.22 -6.37 -0.27
N ASN A 241 -5.07 -5.93 -0.79
CA ASN A 241 -4.87 -5.40 -2.14
C ASN A 241 -3.78 -6.21 -2.87
N PRO A 242 -4.10 -6.86 -4.01
CA PRO A 242 -3.14 -7.68 -4.74
C PRO A 242 -1.98 -6.88 -5.35
N ASN A 243 -2.16 -5.60 -5.63
CA ASN A 243 -1.08 -4.75 -6.14
C ASN A 243 -0.04 -4.46 -5.03
N VAL A 244 -0.52 -4.21 -3.81
CA VAL A 244 0.33 -4.01 -2.62
C VAL A 244 1.07 -5.29 -2.27
N PHE A 245 0.39 -6.45 -2.33
CA PHE A 245 1.00 -7.76 -2.15
C PHE A 245 2.12 -8.03 -3.17
N ALA A 246 1.85 -7.73 -4.46
CA ALA A 246 2.87 -7.83 -5.51
C ALA A 246 4.09 -6.92 -5.24
N GLY A 247 3.89 -5.77 -4.57
CA GLY A 247 4.99 -4.91 -4.11
C GLY A 247 5.92 -5.62 -3.14
N ALA A 248 5.38 -6.27 -2.12
CA ALA A 248 6.17 -7.02 -1.13
C ALA A 248 6.86 -8.24 -1.75
N ALA A 249 6.13 -9.04 -2.55
CA ALA A 249 6.69 -10.20 -3.24
C ALA A 249 7.79 -9.79 -4.23
N GLY A 250 7.60 -8.71 -5.01
CA GLY A 250 8.60 -8.18 -5.94
C GLY A 250 9.87 -7.70 -5.26
N ALA A 251 9.75 -7.01 -4.12
CA ALA A 251 10.90 -6.64 -3.30
C ALA A 251 11.66 -7.87 -2.80
N ALA A 252 10.94 -8.88 -2.30
CA ALA A 252 11.52 -10.13 -1.83
C ALA A 252 12.22 -10.92 -2.96
N ILE A 253 11.65 -10.97 -4.18
CA ILE A 253 12.27 -11.57 -5.37
C ILE A 253 13.64 -10.96 -5.65
N LEU A 254 13.74 -9.64 -5.66
CA LEU A 254 14.99 -8.94 -5.98
C LEU A 254 16.05 -9.14 -4.89
N LEU A 255 15.65 -9.18 -3.62
CA LEU A 255 16.53 -9.53 -2.51
C LEU A 255 17.03 -10.98 -2.64
N SER A 256 16.12 -11.93 -2.93
CA SER A 256 16.44 -13.35 -3.10
C SER A 256 17.44 -13.57 -4.25
N LEU A 257 17.29 -12.84 -5.37
CA LEU A 257 18.25 -12.90 -6.49
C LEU A 257 19.66 -12.49 -6.04
N GLY A 258 19.79 -11.36 -5.34
CA GLY A 258 21.07 -10.87 -4.86
C GLY A 258 21.72 -11.80 -3.85
N LEU A 259 20.94 -12.32 -2.92
CA LEU A 259 21.39 -13.25 -1.90
C LEU A 259 21.79 -14.60 -2.49
N ALA A 260 20.97 -15.17 -3.40
CA ALA A 260 21.30 -16.40 -4.13
C ALA A 260 22.57 -16.26 -4.98
N ALA A 261 22.73 -15.12 -5.68
CA ALA A 261 23.93 -14.85 -6.48
C ALA A 261 25.19 -14.70 -5.63
N GLY A 262 25.06 -14.19 -4.40
CA GLY A 262 26.15 -14.02 -3.46
C GLY A 262 26.42 -15.21 -2.53
N ALA A 263 25.56 -16.22 -2.48
CA ALA A 263 25.68 -17.36 -1.58
C ALA A 263 26.87 -18.27 -1.96
N GLU A 264 27.71 -18.61 -0.99
CA GLU A 264 28.86 -19.49 -1.14
C GLU A 264 28.51 -20.94 -0.78
N ASP A 265 27.70 -21.12 0.26
CA ASP A 265 27.23 -22.45 0.71
C ASP A 265 25.99 -22.88 -0.11
N ARG A 266 25.95 -24.20 -0.44
CA ARG A 266 24.84 -24.79 -1.20
C ARG A 266 23.50 -24.72 -0.45
N LYS A 267 23.53 -24.90 0.89
CA LYS A 267 22.30 -24.87 1.72
C LYS A 267 21.71 -23.47 1.78
N GLU A 268 22.56 -22.47 2.01
CA GLU A 268 22.18 -21.06 1.99
C GLU A 268 21.58 -20.71 0.62
N ARG A 269 22.24 -21.12 -0.48
CA ARG A 269 21.73 -20.87 -1.83
C ARG A 269 20.38 -21.52 -2.08
N CYS A 270 20.19 -22.78 -1.68
CA CYS A 270 18.90 -23.45 -1.81
C CYS A 270 17.79 -22.75 -1.02
N LEU A 271 18.09 -22.20 0.16
CA LEU A 271 17.13 -21.37 0.91
C LEU A 271 16.69 -20.17 0.08
N HIS A 272 17.65 -19.38 -0.45
CA HIS A 272 17.36 -18.19 -1.25
C HIS A 272 16.63 -18.53 -2.57
N LEU A 273 16.97 -19.65 -3.22
CA LEU A 273 16.27 -20.15 -4.41
C LEU A 273 14.82 -20.57 -4.10
N SER A 274 14.60 -21.21 -2.94
CA SER A 274 13.24 -21.57 -2.49
C SER A 274 12.39 -20.33 -2.20
N CYS A 275 12.95 -19.33 -1.53
CA CYS A 275 12.32 -18.04 -1.30
C CYS A 275 12.03 -17.33 -2.63
N LEU A 276 12.99 -17.33 -3.56
CA LEU A 276 12.85 -16.74 -4.89
C LEU A 276 11.66 -17.34 -5.65
N LEU A 277 11.57 -18.68 -5.71
CA LEU A 277 10.48 -19.35 -6.41
C LEU A 277 9.12 -19.07 -5.77
N LEU A 278 9.04 -19.19 -4.43
CA LEU A 278 7.80 -19.01 -3.69
C LEU A 278 7.25 -17.58 -3.88
N ASN A 279 8.12 -16.57 -3.72
CA ASN A 279 7.75 -15.18 -3.95
C ASN A 279 7.38 -14.91 -5.43
N SER A 280 8.09 -15.54 -6.40
CA SER A 280 7.79 -15.38 -7.82
C SER A 280 6.45 -16.01 -8.21
N THR A 281 6.13 -17.19 -7.68
CA THR A 281 4.81 -17.83 -7.91
C THR A 281 3.68 -16.96 -7.36
N ALA A 282 3.83 -16.49 -6.13
CA ALA A 282 2.86 -15.62 -5.49
C ALA A 282 2.70 -14.27 -6.22
N PHE A 283 3.81 -13.69 -6.70
CA PHE A 283 3.82 -12.47 -7.52
C PHE A 283 3.04 -12.62 -8.82
N LEU A 284 3.22 -13.73 -9.54
CA LEU A 284 2.46 -14.02 -10.77
C LEU A 284 0.97 -14.16 -10.47
N LEU A 285 0.60 -14.86 -9.40
CA LEU A 285 -0.80 -15.05 -8.98
C LEU A 285 -1.48 -13.77 -8.46
N ALA A 286 -0.72 -12.74 -8.07
CA ALA A 286 -1.25 -11.42 -7.73
C ALA A 286 -1.79 -10.66 -8.94
N VAL A 287 -1.34 -11.00 -10.16
CA VAL A 287 -1.78 -10.41 -11.45
C VAL A 287 -1.77 -8.87 -11.42
N SER A 288 -0.69 -8.27 -10.91
CA SER A 288 -0.53 -6.81 -10.84
C SER A 288 0.25 -6.30 -12.05
N ARG A 289 -0.43 -5.63 -12.98
CA ARG A 289 0.19 -5.09 -14.20
C ARG A 289 1.27 -4.05 -13.91
N GLY A 290 1.00 -3.14 -12.96
CA GLY A 290 1.97 -2.12 -12.53
C GLY A 290 3.23 -2.74 -11.93
N ALA A 291 3.06 -3.74 -11.04
CA ALA A 291 4.18 -4.48 -10.47
C ALA A 291 4.96 -5.29 -11.52
N MET A 292 4.26 -5.92 -12.48
CA MET A 292 4.90 -6.66 -13.57
C MET A 292 5.77 -5.75 -14.45
N ALA A 293 5.30 -4.55 -14.79
CA ALA A 293 6.09 -3.57 -15.53
C ALA A 293 7.30 -3.09 -14.72
N ALA A 294 7.10 -2.81 -13.42
CA ALA A 294 8.17 -2.38 -12.52
C ALA A 294 9.25 -3.47 -12.34
N ILE A 295 8.86 -4.75 -12.15
CA ILE A 295 9.81 -5.86 -11.98
C ILE A 295 10.59 -6.14 -13.27
N ALA A 296 9.95 -6.01 -14.43
CA ALA A 296 10.63 -6.16 -15.73
C ALA A 296 11.72 -5.10 -15.94
N ALA A 297 11.42 -3.82 -15.60
CA ALA A 297 12.42 -2.75 -15.62
C ALA A 297 13.55 -3.01 -14.61
N ALA A 298 13.21 -3.49 -13.41
CA ALA A 298 14.18 -3.84 -12.38
C ALA A 298 15.07 -5.02 -12.79
N PHE A 299 14.55 -6.06 -13.41
CA PHE A 299 15.33 -7.18 -13.94
C PHE A 299 16.29 -6.73 -15.05
N LEU A 300 15.82 -5.85 -15.93
CA LEU A 300 16.69 -5.27 -16.96
C LEU A 300 17.86 -4.50 -16.31
N LEU A 301 17.59 -3.62 -15.34
CA LEU A 301 18.63 -2.92 -14.61
C LEU A 301 19.58 -3.88 -13.88
N TYR A 302 19.03 -4.91 -13.22
CA TYR A 302 19.85 -5.95 -12.56
C TYR A 302 20.84 -6.59 -13.53
N LEU A 303 20.38 -7.03 -14.71
CA LEU A 303 21.22 -7.64 -15.74
C LEU A 303 22.23 -6.66 -16.33
N LEU A 304 21.88 -5.38 -16.46
CA LEU A 304 22.80 -4.33 -16.93
C LEU A 304 23.90 -4.04 -15.90
N MET A 305 23.58 -4.08 -14.62
CA MET A 305 24.56 -3.91 -13.53
C MET A 305 25.48 -5.12 -13.38
N GLU A 306 24.99 -6.34 -13.66
CA GLU A 306 25.81 -7.56 -13.60
C GLU A 306 26.84 -7.62 -14.72
N ARG A 307 28.02 -8.24 -14.44
CA ARG A 307 29.13 -8.29 -15.39
C ARG A 307 29.63 -9.73 -15.65
N GLY A 308 30.07 -9.97 -16.88
CA GLY A 308 30.71 -11.22 -17.24
C GLY A 308 29.89 -12.47 -16.94
N GLN A 309 30.52 -13.45 -16.31
CA GLN A 309 29.88 -14.73 -15.98
C GLN A 309 28.63 -14.57 -15.11
N ARG A 310 28.59 -13.59 -14.19
CA ARG A 310 27.45 -13.38 -13.30
C ARG A 310 26.20 -12.99 -14.06
N ARG A 311 26.32 -12.16 -15.11
CA ARG A 311 25.16 -11.81 -15.96
C ARG A 311 24.54 -13.06 -16.58
N ALA A 312 25.38 -14.00 -17.04
CA ALA A 312 24.87 -15.25 -17.60
C ALA A 312 24.20 -16.14 -16.54
N VAL A 313 24.79 -16.25 -15.35
CA VAL A 313 24.20 -16.98 -14.22
C VAL A 313 22.85 -16.38 -13.81
N SER A 314 22.80 -15.07 -13.64
CA SER A 314 21.58 -14.36 -13.24
C SER A 314 20.48 -14.47 -14.30
N PHE A 315 20.84 -14.36 -15.58
CA PHE A 315 19.89 -14.50 -16.67
C PHE A 315 19.27 -15.91 -16.71
N ILE A 316 20.11 -16.97 -16.65
CA ILE A 316 19.62 -18.35 -16.63
C ILE A 316 18.73 -18.57 -15.42
N LEU A 317 19.16 -18.13 -14.23
CA LEU A 317 18.37 -18.24 -13.00
C LEU A 317 17.01 -17.52 -13.11
N MET A 318 16.97 -16.33 -13.71
CA MET A 318 15.71 -15.61 -13.94
C MET A 318 14.78 -16.40 -14.87
N VAL A 319 15.31 -17.00 -15.95
CA VAL A 319 14.53 -17.82 -16.89
C VAL A 319 14.02 -19.09 -16.22
N GLU A 320 14.89 -19.82 -15.52
CA GLU A 320 14.51 -21.03 -14.76
C GLU A 320 13.41 -20.72 -13.74
N THR A 321 13.57 -19.63 -12.98
CA THR A 321 12.60 -19.16 -11.98
C THR A 321 11.28 -18.82 -12.64
N LEU A 322 11.28 -18.04 -13.72
CA LEU A 322 10.05 -17.63 -14.42
C LEU A 322 9.28 -18.84 -14.95
N VAL A 323 9.97 -19.78 -15.60
CA VAL A 323 9.35 -20.99 -16.16
C VAL A 323 8.74 -21.85 -15.05
N LEU A 324 9.48 -22.11 -13.98
CA LEU A 324 9.00 -22.95 -12.88
C LEU A 324 7.92 -22.26 -12.05
N ALA A 325 8.03 -20.94 -11.82
CA ALA A 325 6.99 -20.18 -11.12
C ALA A 325 5.71 -20.11 -11.94
N ALA A 326 5.79 -19.95 -13.28
CA ALA A 326 4.65 -20.01 -14.18
C ALA A 326 3.99 -21.40 -14.15
N ALA A 327 4.77 -22.47 -14.23
CA ALA A 327 4.26 -23.84 -14.14
C ALA A 327 3.56 -24.11 -12.79
N ALA A 328 4.17 -23.67 -11.68
CA ALA A 328 3.55 -23.76 -10.35
C ALA A 328 2.25 -22.93 -10.27
N SER A 329 2.24 -21.72 -10.85
CA SER A 329 1.04 -20.86 -10.91
C SER A 329 -0.10 -21.52 -11.68
N LEU A 330 0.19 -22.18 -12.80
CA LEU A 330 -0.81 -22.93 -13.58
C LEU A 330 -1.40 -24.11 -12.78
N ALA A 331 -0.63 -24.72 -11.87
CA ALA A 331 -1.14 -25.77 -10.99
C ALA A 331 -1.98 -25.21 -9.81
N VAL A 332 -1.75 -23.94 -9.42
CA VAL A 332 -2.52 -23.26 -8.35
C VAL A 332 -3.84 -22.68 -8.87
N LEU A 333 -3.88 -22.16 -10.10
CA LEU A 333 -5.05 -21.47 -10.66
C LEU A 333 -6.36 -22.28 -10.57
N PRO A 334 -6.42 -23.59 -10.88
CA PRO A 334 -7.66 -24.37 -10.77
C PRO A 334 -8.19 -24.45 -9.33
N ALA A 335 -7.32 -24.31 -8.34
CA ALA A 335 -7.70 -24.40 -6.93
C ALA A 335 -8.58 -23.24 -6.46
N TYR A 336 -8.58 -22.10 -7.15
CA TYR A 336 -9.45 -20.97 -6.82
C TYR A 336 -10.94 -21.32 -6.92
N ALA A 337 -11.34 -22.14 -7.91
CA ALA A 337 -12.73 -22.51 -8.14
C ALA A 337 -13.34 -23.32 -6.97
N ALA A 338 -12.51 -24.09 -6.26
CA ALA A 338 -12.94 -24.93 -5.13
C ALA A 338 -12.38 -24.42 -3.78
N ALA A 339 -11.82 -23.21 -3.76
CA ALA A 339 -11.25 -22.64 -2.56
C ALA A 339 -12.33 -22.35 -1.50
N GLY A 340 -12.13 -22.84 -0.29
CA GLY A 340 -13.11 -22.74 0.80
C GLY A 340 -14.04 -23.94 0.93
N GLU A 341 -14.28 -24.71 -0.14
CA GLU A 341 -15.16 -25.88 -0.13
C GLU A 341 -14.41 -27.18 0.17
N LYS A 342 -13.21 -27.33 -0.39
CA LYS A 342 -12.41 -28.55 -0.27
C LYS A 342 -10.95 -28.24 0.04
N VAL A 343 -10.35 -29.07 0.89
CA VAL A 343 -8.90 -29.08 1.11
C VAL A 343 -8.19 -29.64 -0.10
N GLN A 344 -7.25 -28.88 -0.65
CA GLN A 344 -6.49 -29.22 -1.86
C GLN A 344 -4.99 -29.13 -1.54
N ILE A 345 -4.30 -30.28 -1.49
CA ILE A 345 -2.86 -30.31 -1.21
C ILE A 345 -1.99 -30.05 -2.44
N LEU A 346 -2.52 -30.28 -3.63
CA LEU A 346 -1.79 -30.19 -4.91
C LEU A 346 -1.12 -28.84 -5.14
N PRO A 347 -1.74 -27.67 -4.86
CA PRO A 347 -1.10 -26.36 -5.00
C PRO A 347 0.22 -26.24 -4.20
N LEU A 348 0.21 -26.64 -2.93
CA LEU A 348 1.42 -26.61 -2.11
C LEU A 348 2.48 -27.59 -2.59
N LEU A 349 2.09 -28.82 -2.96
CA LEU A 349 3.01 -29.81 -3.52
C LEU A 349 3.65 -29.34 -4.81
N ALA A 350 2.89 -28.69 -5.71
CA ALA A 350 3.41 -28.14 -6.94
C ALA A 350 4.46 -27.07 -6.72
N VAL A 351 4.23 -26.16 -5.76
CA VAL A 351 5.18 -25.11 -5.40
C VAL A 351 6.44 -25.69 -4.76
N VAL A 352 6.30 -26.65 -3.84
CA VAL A 352 7.45 -27.32 -3.22
C VAL A 352 8.27 -28.10 -4.25
N ALA A 353 7.61 -28.83 -5.16
CA ALA A 353 8.28 -29.54 -6.24
C ALA A 353 9.01 -28.58 -7.20
N ALA A 354 8.41 -27.46 -7.55
CA ALA A 354 9.03 -26.45 -8.38
C ALA A 354 10.25 -25.80 -7.68
N ALA A 355 10.20 -25.56 -6.34
CA ALA A 355 11.34 -25.06 -5.58
C ALA A 355 12.50 -26.08 -5.55
N ALA A 356 12.19 -27.34 -5.33
CA ALA A 356 13.20 -28.42 -5.40
C ALA A 356 13.80 -28.55 -6.82
N ALA A 357 12.96 -28.42 -7.86
CA ALA A 357 13.39 -28.43 -9.26
C ALA A 357 14.32 -27.23 -9.57
N LEU A 358 14.02 -26.02 -9.08
CA LEU A 358 14.86 -24.85 -9.27
C LEU A 358 16.24 -25.06 -8.61
N CYS A 359 16.28 -25.59 -7.37
CA CYS A 359 17.52 -25.91 -6.70
C CYS A 359 18.34 -26.95 -7.49
N ALA A 360 17.69 -27.99 -8.00
CA ALA A 360 18.35 -29.01 -8.80
C ALA A 360 18.86 -28.47 -10.15
N LEU A 361 18.03 -27.71 -10.88
CA LEU A 361 18.40 -27.11 -12.16
C LEU A 361 19.59 -26.15 -11.99
N ASP A 362 19.56 -25.25 -11.02
CA ASP A 362 20.69 -24.32 -10.77
C ASP A 362 22.00 -25.07 -10.52
N ILE A 363 21.96 -26.16 -9.72
CA ILE A 363 23.15 -26.93 -9.37
C ILE A 363 23.68 -27.75 -10.55
N PHE A 364 22.79 -28.48 -11.23
CA PHE A 364 23.20 -29.50 -12.21
C PHE A 364 23.23 -29.01 -13.66
N ALA A 365 22.47 -27.99 -14.00
CA ALA A 365 22.34 -27.48 -15.38
C ALA A 365 22.67 -25.98 -15.50
N GLY A 366 22.05 -25.12 -14.71
CA GLY A 366 22.10 -23.66 -14.87
C GLY A 366 23.51 -23.10 -14.71
N ARG A 367 24.20 -23.42 -13.62
CA ARG A 367 25.58 -22.98 -13.40
C ARG A 367 26.59 -23.53 -14.41
N PRO A 368 26.59 -24.82 -14.73
CA PRO A 368 27.43 -25.34 -15.80
C PRO A 368 27.19 -24.68 -17.16
N LEU A 369 25.92 -24.45 -17.50
CA LEU A 369 25.54 -23.74 -18.73
C LEU A 369 26.06 -22.28 -18.70
N ALA A 370 25.84 -21.57 -17.61
CA ALA A 370 26.30 -20.19 -17.42
C ALA A 370 27.84 -20.08 -17.53
N GLN A 371 28.58 -21.04 -17.00
CA GLN A 371 30.06 -21.09 -17.13
C GLN A 371 30.48 -21.23 -18.59
N ARG A 372 29.81 -22.07 -19.37
CA ARG A 372 30.08 -22.21 -20.81
C ARG A 372 29.71 -20.93 -21.56
N MET A 373 28.60 -20.31 -21.26
CA MET A 373 28.18 -19.03 -21.84
C MET A 373 29.15 -17.88 -21.49
N ALA A 374 29.72 -17.88 -20.30
CA ALA A 374 30.65 -16.86 -19.85
C ALA A 374 31.95 -16.80 -20.69
N GLN A 375 32.37 -17.92 -21.24
CA GLN A 375 33.52 -17.97 -22.15
C GLN A 375 33.27 -17.24 -23.49
N ARG A 376 31.98 -17.02 -23.84
CA ARG A 376 31.53 -16.36 -25.07
C ARG A 376 30.60 -15.16 -24.80
N MET A 377 30.97 -14.32 -23.82
CA MET A 377 30.10 -13.23 -23.38
C MET A 377 29.67 -12.25 -24.47
N LYS A 378 30.53 -11.99 -25.47
CA LYS A 378 30.13 -11.15 -26.63
C LYS A 378 28.96 -11.79 -27.37
N THR A 379 29.05 -13.10 -27.65
CA THR A 379 27.97 -13.87 -28.30
C THR A 379 26.73 -13.88 -27.43
N VAL A 380 26.84 -14.10 -26.10
CA VAL A 380 25.74 -14.08 -25.15
C VAL A 380 25.02 -12.73 -25.17
N ASN A 381 25.77 -11.62 -25.11
CA ASN A 381 25.16 -10.28 -25.16
C ASN A 381 24.42 -10.03 -26.50
N ILE A 382 24.97 -10.51 -27.62
CA ILE A 382 24.30 -10.42 -28.92
C ILE A 382 23.02 -11.27 -28.94
N VAL A 383 23.06 -12.49 -28.39
CA VAL A 383 21.88 -13.37 -28.28
C VAL A 383 20.83 -12.77 -27.38
N LEU A 384 21.21 -12.19 -26.22
CA LEU A 384 20.28 -11.50 -25.34
C LEU A 384 19.62 -10.30 -26.00
N LEU A 385 20.41 -9.49 -26.73
CA LEU A 385 19.88 -8.34 -27.46
C LEU A 385 18.96 -8.81 -28.61
N ALA A 386 19.36 -9.85 -29.32
CA ALA A 386 18.54 -10.45 -30.38
C ALA A 386 17.25 -11.07 -29.80
N ALA A 387 17.33 -11.76 -28.65
CA ALA A 387 16.15 -12.28 -27.95
C ALA A 387 15.22 -11.16 -27.51
N LEU A 388 15.74 -10.08 -26.95
CA LEU A 388 14.95 -8.89 -26.56
C LEU A 388 14.30 -8.25 -27.79
N ALA A 389 15.04 -8.09 -28.86
CA ALA A 389 14.52 -7.57 -30.13
C ALA A 389 13.45 -8.50 -30.72
N LEU A 390 13.67 -9.83 -30.63
CA LEU A 390 12.69 -10.83 -31.06
C LEU A 390 11.42 -10.77 -30.21
N VAL A 391 11.55 -10.69 -28.88
CA VAL A 391 10.37 -10.53 -27.98
C VAL A 391 9.63 -9.24 -28.31
N ALA A 392 10.32 -8.13 -28.50
CA ALA A 392 9.70 -6.88 -28.93
C ALA A 392 8.99 -7.03 -30.30
N ALA A 393 9.63 -7.68 -31.26
CA ALA A 393 9.03 -7.96 -32.56
C ALA A 393 7.81 -8.89 -32.44
N VAL A 394 7.88 -9.93 -31.60
CA VAL A 394 6.76 -10.84 -31.35
C VAL A 394 5.60 -10.10 -30.67
N VAL A 395 5.87 -9.21 -29.71
CA VAL A 395 4.83 -8.37 -29.10
C VAL A 395 4.19 -7.46 -30.14
N VAL A 396 4.99 -6.79 -30.96
CA VAL A 396 4.49 -5.94 -32.06
C VAL A 396 3.66 -6.76 -33.05
N LEU A 397 4.14 -7.93 -33.44
CA LEU A 397 3.40 -8.84 -34.32
C LEU A 397 2.11 -9.32 -33.66
N ALA A 398 2.19 -9.76 -32.40
CA ALA A 398 1.04 -10.28 -31.66
C ALA A 398 -0.11 -9.25 -31.53
N VAL A 399 0.26 -7.95 -31.35
CA VAL A 399 -0.72 -6.86 -31.30
C VAL A 399 -1.26 -6.46 -32.67
N ASN A 400 -0.51 -6.69 -33.76
CA ASN A 400 -0.89 -6.22 -35.10
C ASN A 400 -1.30 -7.37 -36.05
N TRP A 401 -0.96 -8.62 -35.75
CA TRP A 401 -1.32 -9.77 -36.58
C TRP A 401 -2.72 -10.23 -36.21
N THR A 402 -3.67 -9.72 -36.97
CA THR A 402 -5.09 -10.02 -36.82
C THR A 402 -5.61 -10.62 -38.12
N GLY A 403 -6.63 -11.45 -38.04
CA GLY A 403 -7.25 -12.13 -39.18
C GLY A 403 -8.76 -12.21 -39.02
N PRO A 404 -9.42 -12.97 -39.92
CA PRO A 404 -10.84 -13.28 -39.85
C PRO A 404 -11.16 -14.08 -38.58
N ILE A 405 -12.44 -14.14 -38.25
CA ILE A 405 -12.92 -14.84 -37.05
C ILE A 405 -14.13 -15.71 -37.42
N ASP A 406 -14.12 -16.96 -36.88
CA ASP A 406 -15.28 -17.84 -36.90
C ASP A 406 -16.05 -17.66 -35.59
N MET A 407 -17.34 -17.38 -35.65
CA MET A 407 -18.20 -17.24 -34.48
C MET A 407 -19.32 -18.30 -34.56
N ALA A 408 -19.56 -18.99 -33.47
CA ALA A 408 -20.71 -19.87 -33.32
C ALA A 408 -21.99 -19.09 -33.00
N ALA A 409 -23.15 -19.72 -33.16
CA ALA A 409 -24.41 -19.10 -32.78
C ALA A 409 -24.42 -18.75 -31.28
N GLY A 410 -24.69 -17.49 -30.96
CA GLY A 410 -24.69 -16.93 -29.60
C GLY A 410 -23.33 -16.40 -29.12
N ASP A 411 -22.26 -16.55 -29.90
CA ASP A 411 -20.96 -15.97 -29.56
C ASP A 411 -20.99 -14.45 -29.64
N SER A 412 -20.19 -13.83 -28.79
CA SER A 412 -20.01 -12.37 -28.72
C SER A 412 -18.54 -12.02 -28.55
N ILE A 413 -18.07 -11.06 -29.34
CA ILE A 413 -16.73 -10.48 -29.19
C ILE A 413 -16.83 -8.99 -28.95
N THR A 414 -15.92 -8.46 -28.13
CA THR A 414 -15.82 -7.01 -27.86
C THR A 414 -14.55 -6.47 -28.47
N ARG A 415 -14.68 -5.40 -29.28
CA ARG A 415 -13.55 -4.70 -29.93
C ARG A 415 -13.60 -3.21 -29.63
N GLY A 416 -12.45 -2.59 -29.51
CA GLY A 416 -12.31 -1.18 -29.24
C GLY A 416 -11.62 -0.42 -30.39
N ALA A 417 -12.08 0.78 -30.69
CA ALA A 417 -11.40 1.69 -31.58
C ALA A 417 -11.34 3.11 -30.97
N TYR A 418 -10.29 3.84 -31.31
CA TYR A 418 -10.14 5.25 -30.91
C TYR A 418 -10.50 6.12 -32.11
N LEU A 419 -11.76 6.54 -32.18
CA LEU A 419 -12.32 7.32 -33.29
C LEU A 419 -12.41 8.79 -32.89
N SER A 420 -12.08 9.68 -33.82
CA SER A 420 -12.32 11.12 -33.67
C SER A 420 -13.82 11.45 -33.78
N GLU A 421 -14.21 12.66 -33.37
CA GLU A 421 -15.55 13.16 -33.54
C GLU A 421 -16.02 13.05 -35.02
N GLY A 422 -17.26 12.59 -35.24
CA GLY A 422 -17.87 12.54 -36.55
C GLY A 422 -18.77 11.33 -36.79
N ALA A 423 -19.37 11.31 -37.97
CA ALA A 423 -20.21 10.22 -38.41
C ALA A 423 -19.37 9.09 -39.02
N TYR A 424 -19.76 7.86 -38.73
CA TYR A 424 -19.14 6.63 -39.23
C TYR A 424 -20.18 5.66 -39.70
N THR A 425 -19.81 4.86 -40.74
CA THR A 425 -20.62 3.75 -41.26
C THR A 425 -19.79 2.48 -41.25
N LEU A 426 -20.36 1.37 -40.81
CA LEU A 426 -19.71 0.07 -40.80
C LEU A 426 -19.99 -0.68 -42.11
N HIS A 427 -19.00 -1.40 -42.63
CA HIS A 427 -19.05 -2.33 -43.76
C HIS A 427 -18.55 -3.68 -43.27
N VAL A 428 -19.40 -4.71 -43.38
CA VAL A 428 -19.10 -6.05 -42.89
C VAL A 428 -18.93 -7.00 -44.08
N GLU A 429 -17.80 -7.69 -44.11
CA GLU A 429 -17.52 -8.78 -45.03
C GLU A 429 -17.66 -10.08 -44.22
N ALA A 430 -18.80 -10.78 -44.41
CA ALA A 430 -19.12 -12.03 -43.74
C ALA A 430 -20.03 -12.92 -44.57
N ASP A 431 -20.03 -14.23 -44.32
CA ASP A 431 -20.87 -15.22 -45.01
C ASP A 431 -22.30 -15.34 -44.43
N GLY A 432 -22.62 -14.55 -43.39
CA GLY A 432 -23.92 -14.53 -42.74
C GLY A 432 -24.23 -13.25 -42.02
N PRO A 433 -25.43 -13.11 -41.43
CA PRO A 433 -25.84 -11.90 -40.71
C PRO A 433 -25.08 -11.75 -39.39
N VAL A 434 -24.61 -10.52 -39.15
CA VAL A 434 -23.88 -10.12 -37.92
C VAL A 434 -24.58 -8.94 -37.30
N ASN A 435 -24.79 -8.97 -35.99
CA ASN A 435 -25.30 -7.84 -35.25
C ASN A 435 -24.16 -7.09 -34.51
N VAL A 436 -24.35 -5.79 -34.33
CA VAL A 436 -23.41 -4.96 -33.55
C VAL A 436 -24.14 -4.02 -32.61
N GLN A 437 -23.63 -3.94 -31.40
CA GLN A 437 -23.92 -2.81 -30.50
C GLN A 437 -22.69 -1.91 -30.45
N VAL A 438 -22.86 -0.65 -30.86
CA VAL A 438 -21.82 0.36 -30.82
C VAL A 438 -22.03 1.22 -29.58
N GLN A 439 -21.03 1.25 -28.71
CA GLN A 439 -21.02 2.05 -27.49
C GLN A 439 -19.93 3.12 -27.60
N THR A 440 -20.29 4.37 -27.42
CA THR A 440 -19.35 5.50 -27.30
C THR A 440 -19.08 5.82 -25.85
N GLN A 441 -17.95 6.44 -25.58
CA GLN A 441 -17.55 6.85 -24.24
C GLN A 441 -16.77 8.16 -24.31
N THR A 442 -17.34 9.24 -23.79
CA THR A 442 -16.67 10.52 -23.57
C THR A 442 -15.72 10.44 -22.35
N TRP A 443 -14.99 11.52 -22.06
CA TRP A 443 -14.21 11.60 -20.81
C TRP A 443 -15.11 11.49 -19.59
N GLU A 444 -16.22 12.20 -19.58
CA GLU A 444 -17.23 12.16 -18.53
C GLU A 444 -17.80 10.76 -18.33
N ASP A 445 -18.20 10.09 -19.42
CA ASP A 445 -18.70 8.72 -19.35
C ASP A 445 -17.62 7.76 -18.79
N ALA A 446 -16.36 7.94 -19.18
CA ALA A 446 -15.25 7.10 -18.70
C ALA A 446 -15.00 7.30 -17.20
N VAL A 447 -15.08 8.55 -16.73
CA VAL A 447 -14.96 8.92 -15.32
C VAL A 447 -16.09 8.29 -14.50
N MET A 448 -17.34 8.36 -15.00
CA MET A 448 -18.52 7.79 -14.35
C MET A 448 -18.71 6.29 -14.60
N ASN A 449 -17.76 5.64 -15.29
CA ASN A 449 -17.83 4.23 -15.72
C ASN A 449 -19.12 3.91 -16.48
N ARG A 450 -19.60 4.85 -17.28
CA ARG A 450 -20.79 4.72 -18.14
C ARG A 450 -20.37 4.50 -19.58
N LYS A 451 -21.27 3.96 -20.38
CA LYS A 451 -21.16 3.86 -21.85
C LYS A 451 -22.49 4.21 -22.46
N GLN A 452 -22.46 5.01 -23.53
CA GLN A 452 -23.66 5.40 -24.27
C GLN A 452 -23.82 4.49 -25.49
N THR A 453 -25.01 3.88 -25.65
CA THR A 453 -25.28 3.09 -26.85
C THR A 453 -25.61 4.01 -28.02
N ALA A 454 -24.70 4.12 -28.98
CA ALA A 454 -24.86 4.94 -30.18
C ALA A 454 -25.62 4.20 -31.30
N TYR A 455 -25.55 2.87 -31.34
CA TYR A 455 -26.25 2.02 -32.33
C TYR A 455 -26.42 0.61 -31.77
N SER A 456 -27.51 -0.06 -32.16
CA SER A 456 -27.75 -1.49 -31.90
C SER A 456 -28.61 -2.09 -33.02
N GLY A 457 -28.10 -3.13 -33.69
CA GLY A 457 -28.79 -3.79 -34.80
C GLY A 457 -27.83 -4.48 -35.77
N ALA A 458 -28.27 -4.68 -37.01
CA ALA A 458 -27.45 -5.29 -38.07
C ALA A 458 -26.14 -4.50 -38.26
N ALA A 459 -25.04 -5.21 -38.41
CA ALA A 459 -23.71 -4.60 -38.42
C ALA A 459 -23.37 -3.94 -39.77
N ASP A 460 -23.77 -4.57 -40.88
CA ASP A 460 -23.52 -4.03 -42.22
C ASP A 460 -24.40 -2.81 -42.51
N GLY A 461 -23.80 -1.71 -42.95
CA GLY A 461 -24.47 -0.42 -43.15
C GLY A 461 -24.81 0.32 -41.85
N ALA A 462 -24.45 -0.18 -40.69
CA ALA A 462 -24.69 0.50 -39.43
C ALA A 462 -24.01 1.87 -39.39
N SER A 463 -24.79 2.94 -39.11
CA SER A 463 -24.28 4.30 -39.02
C SER A 463 -24.41 4.82 -37.59
N PHE A 464 -23.35 5.46 -37.08
CA PHE A 464 -23.32 6.05 -35.75
C PHE A 464 -22.46 7.33 -35.71
N ASN A 465 -22.67 8.14 -34.69
CA ASN A 465 -21.88 9.33 -34.44
C ASN A 465 -20.95 9.11 -33.23
N ALA A 466 -19.66 9.38 -33.41
CA ALA A 466 -18.72 9.52 -32.30
C ALA A 466 -18.82 10.99 -31.78
N PRO A 467 -19.10 11.20 -30.49
CA PRO A 467 -19.26 12.53 -29.92
C PRO A 467 -17.95 13.31 -29.87
N ALA A 468 -18.06 14.62 -29.69
CA ALA A 468 -16.93 15.46 -29.28
C ALA A 468 -16.35 14.90 -27.97
N ASP A 469 -15.05 15.02 -27.79
CA ASP A 469 -14.35 14.45 -26.61
C ASP A 469 -14.47 12.92 -26.44
N ASN A 470 -14.71 12.20 -27.54
CA ASN A 470 -14.78 10.75 -27.56
C ASN A 470 -13.45 10.11 -27.14
N ARG A 471 -13.50 9.25 -26.12
CA ARG A 471 -12.32 8.51 -25.61
C ARG A 471 -12.14 7.17 -26.23
N SER A 472 -13.25 6.48 -26.50
CA SER A 472 -13.27 5.18 -27.16
C SER A 472 -14.63 4.87 -27.72
N VAL A 473 -14.62 4.04 -28.79
CA VAL A 473 -15.80 3.37 -29.30
C VAL A 473 -15.63 1.88 -29.06
N THR A 474 -16.59 1.25 -28.42
CA THR A 474 -16.63 -0.19 -28.18
C THR A 474 -17.66 -0.83 -29.09
N PHE A 475 -17.25 -1.84 -29.84
CA PHE A 475 -18.11 -2.63 -30.71
C PHE A 475 -18.32 -4.00 -30.06
N ILE A 476 -19.54 -4.33 -29.71
CA ILE A 476 -19.94 -5.66 -29.25
C ILE A 476 -20.58 -6.34 -30.46
N VAL A 477 -19.87 -7.28 -31.08
CA VAL A 477 -20.29 -8.01 -32.28
C VAL A 477 -20.87 -9.34 -31.83
N THR A 478 -22.07 -9.66 -32.27
CA THR A 478 -22.78 -10.90 -31.92
C THR A 478 -23.23 -11.64 -33.19
N ALA A 479 -23.21 -12.94 -33.10
CA ALA A 479 -23.62 -13.85 -34.19
C ALA A 479 -24.85 -14.66 -33.77
N ASP A 480 -25.97 -14.54 -34.48
CA ASP A 480 -27.18 -15.32 -34.20
C ASP A 480 -27.10 -16.75 -34.80
N ALA A 481 -26.24 -16.96 -35.78
CA ALA A 481 -25.92 -18.25 -36.40
C ALA A 481 -24.40 -18.39 -36.54
N SER A 482 -23.91 -19.58 -36.86
CA SER A 482 -22.51 -19.78 -37.20
C SER A 482 -22.14 -18.94 -38.41
N VAL A 483 -21.11 -18.06 -38.26
CA VAL A 483 -20.70 -17.09 -39.29
C VAL A 483 -19.21 -16.95 -39.36
N HIS A 484 -18.66 -16.85 -40.56
CA HIS A 484 -17.28 -16.45 -40.81
C HIS A 484 -17.25 -14.96 -41.15
N ILE A 485 -16.48 -14.18 -40.42
CA ILE A 485 -16.32 -12.72 -40.60
C ILE A 485 -14.91 -12.46 -41.12
N ASP A 486 -14.77 -12.03 -42.34
CA ASP A 486 -13.50 -11.67 -42.96
C ASP A 486 -13.00 -10.32 -42.44
N ALA A 487 -13.87 -9.31 -42.42
CA ALA A 487 -13.53 -7.96 -41.98
C ALA A 487 -14.76 -7.18 -41.53
N ILE A 488 -14.54 -6.27 -40.57
CA ILE A 488 -15.45 -5.17 -40.25
C ILE A 488 -14.68 -3.87 -40.42
N ARG A 489 -15.05 -3.09 -41.42
CA ARG A 489 -14.43 -1.77 -41.71
C ARG A 489 -15.35 -0.66 -41.25
N TYR A 490 -14.77 0.45 -40.97
CA TYR A 490 -15.51 1.69 -40.71
C TYR A 490 -14.97 2.82 -41.58
N ASP A 491 -15.89 3.61 -42.11
CA ASP A 491 -15.60 4.78 -42.93
C ASP A 491 -16.37 5.99 -42.43
N GLY A 492 -15.78 7.19 -42.56
CA GLY A 492 -16.37 8.43 -42.11
C GLY A 492 -15.31 9.50 -41.84
N ALA A 493 -15.34 10.15 -40.67
CA ALA A 493 -14.33 11.15 -40.29
C ALA A 493 -12.91 10.55 -40.30
N ALA A 494 -12.79 9.23 -40.13
CA ALA A 494 -11.58 8.43 -40.35
C ALA A 494 -11.99 7.06 -40.89
N SER A 495 -11.10 6.39 -41.65
CA SER A 495 -11.34 5.04 -42.17
C SER A 495 -10.40 4.05 -41.50
N GLY A 496 -10.87 2.82 -41.26
CA GLY A 496 -10.08 1.76 -40.70
C GLY A 496 -10.80 0.43 -40.61
N GLN A 497 -10.18 -0.54 -39.93
CA GLN A 497 -10.70 -1.89 -39.77
C GLN A 497 -10.61 -2.31 -38.29
N LEU A 498 -11.63 -3.02 -37.82
CA LEU A 498 -11.62 -3.66 -36.51
C LEU A 498 -10.66 -4.84 -36.50
N ARG A 499 -9.92 -5.00 -35.43
CA ARG A 499 -9.03 -6.16 -35.23
C ARG A 499 -9.84 -7.30 -34.65
N LEU A 500 -10.29 -8.26 -35.49
CA LEU A 500 -11.25 -9.29 -35.09
C LEU A 500 -10.58 -10.40 -34.27
N ASN A 501 -9.64 -11.13 -34.88
CA ASN A 501 -8.97 -12.25 -34.23
C ASN A 501 -7.47 -12.03 -34.14
N TYR A 502 -6.91 -12.17 -32.94
CA TYR A 502 -5.47 -12.06 -32.72
C TYR A 502 -4.85 -13.47 -32.79
N THR A 503 -4.06 -13.72 -33.82
CA THR A 503 -3.47 -15.03 -34.08
C THR A 503 -2.51 -15.49 -32.96
N LEU A 504 -1.83 -14.56 -32.30
CA LEU A 504 -0.80 -14.88 -31.30
C LEU A 504 -1.19 -14.51 -29.86
N LEU A 505 -2.36 -13.89 -29.65
CA LEU A 505 -2.81 -13.50 -28.31
C LEU A 505 -4.12 -14.19 -27.93
N PRO A 506 -4.21 -14.76 -26.72
CA PRO A 506 -5.50 -15.20 -26.19
C PRO A 506 -6.50 -14.03 -26.14
N GLU A 507 -7.76 -14.31 -26.39
CA GLU A 507 -8.84 -13.32 -26.45
C GLU A 507 -8.90 -12.44 -25.19
N ALA A 508 -8.71 -13.04 -24.01
CA ALA A 508 -8.71 -12.32 -22.72
C ALA A 508 -7.60 -11.24 -22.61
N ILE A 509 -6.52 -11.36 -23.39
CA ILE A 509 -5.44 -10.37 -23.44
C ILE A 509 -5.71 -9.35 -24.54
N ALA A 510 -6.17 -9.81 -25.68
CA ALA A 510 -6.44 -9.01 -26.85
C ALA A 510 -7.48 -7.91 -26.58
N GLY A 511 -8.62 -8.24 -25.98
CA GLY A 511 -9.66 -7.30 -25.61
C GLY A 511 -9.17 -6.21 -24.63
N ARG A 512 -8.31 -6.57 -23.68
CA ARG A 512 -7.74 -5.61 -22.71
C ARG A 512 -6.78 -4.61 -23.33
N ILE A 513 -6.03 -5.02 -24.37
CA ILE A 513 -5.11 -4.10 -25.06
C ILE A 513 -5.88 -3.02 -25.84
N GLN A 514 -6.99 -3.40 -26.45
CA GLN A 514 -7.82 -2.48 -27.24
C GLN A 514 -8.53 -1.42 -26.40
N THR A 515 -8.92 -1.77 -25.16
CA THR A 515 -9.68 -0.90 -24.25
C THR A 515 -8.81 -0.20 -23.22
N LEU A 516 -7.48 -0.23 -23.35
CA LEU A 516 -6.55 0.27 -22.32
C LEU A 516 -6.77 1.74 -21.95
N ARG A 517 -7.08 2.62 -22.93
CA ARG A 517 -7.28 4.06 -22.69
C ARG A 517 -8.64 4.41 -22.06
N SER A 518 -9.61 3.53 -22.19
CA SER A 518 -10.96 3.64 -21.61
C SER A 518 -11.15 2.76 -20.37
N GLU A 519 -10.07 2.11 -19.91
CA GLU A 519 -10.17 1.27 -18.72
C GLU A 519 -10.40 2.14 -17.47
N GLY A 520 -11.50 1.87 -16.76
CA GLY A 520 -11.95 2.64 -15.61
C GLY A 520 -10.85 2.90 -14.56
N ASN A 521 -10.00 1.91 -14.27
CA ASN A 521 -8.89 2.06 -13.32
C ASN A 521 -7.85 3.12 -13.74
N VAL A 522 -7.57 3.28 -15.04
CA VAL A 522 -6.61 4.28 -15.52
C VAL A 522 -7.23 5.67 -15.47
N VAL A 523 -8.48 5.78 -15.88
CA VAL A 523 -9.24 7.03 -15.84
C VAL A 523 -9.41 7.53 -14.40
N GLN A 524 -9.87 6.65 -13.50
CA GLN A 524 -10.06 6.99 -12.09
C GLN A 524 -8.76 7.48 -11.43
N ARG A 525 -7.62 6.81 -11.66
CA ARG A 525 -6.32 7.27 -11.13
C ARG A 525 -5.93 8.65 -11.63
N THR A 526 -6.27 8.98 -12.88
CA THR A 526 -6.05 10.34 -13.41
C THR A 526 -6.88 11.36 -12.65
N VAL A 527 -8.15 11.04 -12.38
CA VAL A 527 -9.05 11.90 -11.58
C VAL A 527 -8.52 12.05 -10.15
N TYR A 528 -8.10 10.95 -9.50
CA TYR A 528 -7.54 11.01 -8.14
C TYR A 528 -6.33 11.96 -8.05
N ILE A 529 -5.43 11.92 -9.07
CA ILE A 529 -4.30 12.84 -9.15
C ILE A 529 -4.76 14.28 -9.35
N GLN A 530 -5.73 14.52 -10.23
CA GLN A 530 -6.27 15.87 -10.48
C GLN A 530 -6.89 16.48 -9.23
N ASP A 531 -7.70 15.70 -8.50
CA ASP A 531 -8.35 16.15 -7.27
C ASP A 531 -7.34 16.29 -6.11
N ALA A 532 -6.34 15.39 -6.03
CA ALA A 532 -5.23 15.54 -5.11
C ALA A 532 -4.44 16.83 -5.34
N MET A 533 -4.27 17.26 -6.60
CA MET A 533 -3.60 18.53 -6.91
C MET A 533 -4.42 19.75 -6.51
N LYS A 534 -5.76 19.65 -6.50
CA LYS A 534 -6.62 20.72 -5.93
C LYS A 534 -6.39 20.84 -4.41
N LEU A 535 -6.28 19.70 -3.70
CA LEU A 535 -5.94 19.70 -2.26
C LEU A 535 -4.53 20.25 -2.01
N PHE A 536 -3.53 19.76 -2.74
CA PHE A 536 -2.15 20.22 -2.63
C PHE A 536 -2.04 21.75 -2.81
N SER A 537 -2.80 22.36 -3.73
CA SER A 537 -2.77 23.81 -3.98
C SER A 537 -3.17 24.65 -2.75
N ARG A 538 -3.89 24.06 -1.77
CA ARG A 538 -4.30 24.75 -0.54
C ARG A 538 -3.14 24.92 0.46
N SER A 539 -2.14 24.01 0.45
CA SER A 539 -0.95 24.07 1.32
C SER A 539 0.27 23.46 0.62
N PRO A 540 0.86 24.12 -0.39
CA PRO A 540 1.88 23.50 -1.24
C PRO A 540 3.23 23.29 -0.55
N VAL A 541 3.55 24.03 0.52
CA VAL A 541 4.86 23.95 1.17
C VAL A 541 4.95 22.80 2.17
N VAL A 542 4.02 22.75 3.13
CA VAL A 542 4.02 21.79 4.25
C VAL A 542 2.92 20.74 4.15
N GLY A 543 2.07 20.79 3.13
CA GLY A 543 0.92 19.91 2.97
C GLY A 543 -0.22 20.21 3.94
N LEU A 544 -1.24 19.38 3.91
CA LEU A 544 -2.44 19.49 4.74
C LEU A 544 -2.38 18.59 5.99
N GLY A 545 -1.32 17.79 6.14
CA GLY A 545 -1.13 16.84 7.22
C GLY A 545 -1.48 15.40 6.84
N MET A 546 -0.98 14.44 7.62
CA MET A 546 -1.25 13.01 7.41
C MET A 546 -2.75 12.74 7.41
N GLY A 547 -3.21 11.86 6.48
CA GLY A 547 -4.62 11.52 6.33
C GLY A 547 -5.49 12.62 5.71
N ALA A 548 -4.91 13.73 5.28
CA ALA A 548 -5.65 14.85 4.71
C ALA A 548 -6.35 14.53 3.39
N PHE A 549 -5.79 13.60 2.60
CA PHE A 549 -6.45 13.16 1.37
C PHE A 549 -7.75 12.42 1.68
N GLU A 550 -7.75 11.40 2.55
CA GLU A 550 -8.95 10.65 2.93
C GLU A 550 -10.02 11.57 3.54
N ASN A 551 -9.62 12.54 4.38
CA ASN A 551 -10.53 13.48 5.00
C ASN A 551 -11.05 14.55 4.02
N GLY A 552 -10.21 15.05 3.11
CA GLY A 552 -10.51 16.24 2.31
C GLY A 552 -10.95 15.98 0.87
N ILE A 553 -10.85 14.74 0.37
CA ILE A 553 -11.11 14.44 -1.04
C ILE A 553 -12.55 14.76 -1.45
N TYR A 554 -13.51 14.48 -0.60
CA TYR A 554 -14.94 14.71 -0.86
C TYR A 554 -15.28 16.20 -1.12
N ASN A 555 -14.48 17.13 -0.59
CA ASN A 555 -14.66 18.57 -0.78
C ASN A 555 -14.16 19.08 -2.15
N VAL A 556 -13.51 18.27 -2.94
CA VAL A 556 -12.93 18.64 -4.24
C VAL A 556 -13.40 17.76 -5.40
N GLN A 557 -14.13 16.70 -5.11
CA GLN A 557 -14.72 15.81 -6.10
C GLN A 557 -15.83 16.53 -6.88
N SER A 558 -15.88 16.32 -8.18
CA SER A 558 -16.99 16.73 -9.04
C SER A 558 -18.06 15.64 -9.23
N TYR A 559 -17.82 14.42 -8.74
CA TYR A 559 -18.75 13.30 -8.65
C TYR A 559 -18.28 12.35 -7.56
N HIS A 560 -19.18 11.53 -7.02
CA HIS A 560 -18.85 10.62 -5.92
C HIS A 560 -17.97 9.44 -6.37
N TYR A 561 -16.88 9.22 -5.65
CA TYR A 561 -16.07 8.01 -5.69
C TYR A 561 -15.39 7.80 -4.34
N GLU A 562 -15.21 6.55 -3.95
CA GLU A 562 -14.55 6.21 -2.69
C GLU A 562 -13.09 5.81 -2.95
N THR A 563 -12.16 6.53 -2.34
CA THR A 563 -10.76 6.14 -2.27
C THR A 563 -10.09 6.77 -1.06
N LYS A 564 -9.22 5.99 -0.39
CA LYS A 564 -8.43 6.48 0.74
C LYS A 564 -7.14 7.15 0.31
N TYR A 565 -6.65 6.87 -0.91
CA TYR A 565 -5.32 7.25 -1.36
C TYR A 565 -5.30 7.62 -2.83
N VAL A 566 -4.31 8.44 -3.22
CA VAL A 566 -4.14 8.93 -4.60
C VAL A 566 -3.71 7.85 -5.61
N HIS A 567 -3.30 6.65 -5.15
CA HIS A 567 -2.63 5.61 -5.96
C HIS A 567 -1.32 6.08 -6.64
N ASN A 568 -0.67 7.06 -6.03
CA ASN A 568 0.65 7.57 -6.38
C ASN A 568 1.29 8.17 -5.13
N HIS A 569 2.32 7.52 -4.59
CA HIS A 569 2.92 7.93 -3.31
C HIS A 569 3.59 9.30 -3.37
N TYR A 570 4.11 9.72 -4.54
CA TYR A 570 4.71 11.05 -4.68
C TYR A 570 3.66 12.14 -4.53
N VAL A 571 2.51 11.99 -5.18
CA VAL A 571 1.39 12.93 -5.05
C VAL A 571 0.76 12.85 -3.66
N GLN A 572 0.66 11.64 -3.07
CA GLN A 572 0.21 11.48 -1.68
C GLN A 572 1.09 12.29 -0.72
N SER A 573 2.43 12.16 -0.82
CA SER A 573 3.38 12.95 -0.01
C SER A 573 3.23 14.46 -0.24
N MET A 574 2.89 14.90 -1.46
CA MET A 574 2.61 16.31 -1.73
C MET A 574 1.38 16.80 -0.98
N VAL A 575 0.31 16.02 -0.93
CA VAL A 575 -0.91 16.40 -0.20
C VAL A 575 -0.65 16.41 1.31
N ASP A 576 0.00 15.35 1.84
CA ASP A 576 0.16 15.16 3.27
C ASP A 576 1.24 16.09 3.86
N THR A 577 2.41 16.21 3.22
CA THR A 577 3.59 16.91 3.76
C THR A 577 4.19 17.96 2.82
N GLY A 578 3.50 18.28 1.74
CA GLY A 578 3.88 19.33 0.80
C GLY A 578 5.15 19.01 0.00
N ILE A 579 5.70 20.05 -0.61
CA ILE A 579 6.95 19.94 -1.38
C ILE A 579 8.13 19.54 -0.49
N ILE A 580 8.10 19.88 0.81
CA ILE A 580 9.14 19.51 1.76
C ILE A 580 9.18 18.00 1.90
N GLY A 581 8.04 17.32 2.17
CA GLY A 581 7.97 15.88 2.28
C GLY A 581 8.36 15.18 0.97
N LEU A 582 7.87 15.65 -0.17
CA LEU A 582 8.27 15.12 -1.47
C LEU A 582 9.79 15.20 -1.70
N LEU A 583 10.42 16.34 -1.40
CA LEU A 583 11.88 16.50 -1.56
C LEU A 583 12.67 15.60 -0.62
N LEU A 584 12.21 15.39 0.61
CA LEU A 584 12.82 14.46 1.57
C LEU A 584 12.70 13.01 1.09
N TRP A 585 11.53 12.61 0.57
CA TRP A 585 11.29 11.28 0.01
C TRP A 585 12.15 11.02 -1.23
N VAL A 586 12.08 11.90 -2.23
CA VAL A 586 12.89 11.80 -3.46
C VAL A 586 14.38 11.87 -3.13
N GLY A 587 14.77 12.72 -2.20
CA GLY A 587 16.13 12.83 -1.69
C GLY A 587 16.62 11.52 -1.05
N THR A 588 15.77 10.84 -0.27
CA THR A 588 16.06 9.51 0.31
C THR A 588 16.35 8.48 -0.78
N LEU A 589 15.50 8.40 -1.81
CA LEU A 589 15.68 7.47 -2.94
C LEU A 589 16.93 7.81 -3.74
N ALA A 590 17.18 9.08 -4.04
CA ALA A 590 18.36 9.54 -4.76
C ALA A 590 19.65 9.27 -3.99
N ALA A 591 19.69 9.56 -2.69
CA ALA A 591 20.84 9.27 -1.84
C ALA A 591 21.10 7.76 -1.74
N SER A 592 20.07 6.95 -1.64
CA SER A 592 20.14 5.49 -1.64
C SER A 592 20.72 4.98 -2.98
N ALA A 593 20.21 5.49 -4.11
CA ALA A 593 20.72 5.13 -5.44
C ALA A 593 22.18 5.52 -5.64
N ILE A 594 22.60 6.71 -5.17
CA ILE A 594 24.01 7.14 -5.21
C ILE A 594 24.88 6.22 -4.35
N ALA A 595 24.44 5.83 -3.16
CA ALA A 595 25.16 4.92 -2.28
C ALA A 595 25.33 3.53 -2.93
N VAL A 596 24.26 2.98 -3.50
CA VAL A 596 24.30 1.71 -4.28
C VAL A 596 25.21 1.81 -5.48
N PHE A 597 25.17 2.91 -6.24
CA PHE A 597 26.04 3.11 -7.39
C PHE A 597 27.52 3.19 -6.98
N ARG A 598 27.83 3.84 -5.85
CA ARG A 598 29.18 3.86 -5.28
C ARG A 598 29.65 2.46 -4.87
N LEU A 599 28.78 1.66 -4.25
CA LEU A 599 29.09 0.26 -3.91
C LEU A 599 29.39 -0.52 -5.18
N TRP A 600 28.53 -0.45 -6.17
CA TRP A 600 28.69 -1.12 -7.47
C TRP A 600 29.99 -0.76 -8.20
N ARG A 601 30.44 0.49 -8.09
CA ARG A 601 31.72 0.93 -8.69
C ARG A 601 32.94 0.50 -7.91
N LYS A 602 32.83 0.44 -6.57
CA LYS A 602 33.99 0.21 -5.68
C LYS A 602 34.28 -1.27 -5.49
N GLU A 603 33.24 -2.07 -5.33
CA GLU A 603 33.41 -3.47 -4.92
C GLU A 603 33.79 -4.37 -6.08
N ARG A 604 34.74 -5.24 -5.80
CA ARG A 604 35.18 -6.33 -6.70
C ARG A 604 34.89 -7.70 -6.09
N GLU A 605 34.57 -7.74 -4.81
CA GLU A 605 34.19 -8.97 -4.12
C GLU A 605 32.82 -9.47 -4.57
N GLN A 606 32.71 -10.79 -4.70
CA GLN A 606 31.56 -11.44 -5.31
C GLN A 606 30.24 -11.12 -4.60
N GLN A 607 30.24 -11.17 -3.27
CA GLN A 607 29.02 -11.03 -2.47
C GLN A 607 28.47 -9.60 -2.48
N ALA A 608 29.34 -8.62 -2.23
CA ALA A 608 28.96 -7.21 -2.19
C ALA A 608 28.51 -6.70 -3.57
N TYR A 609 29.14 -7.19 -4.63
CA TYR A 609 28.78 -6.82 -5.99
C TYR A 609 27.42 -7.37 -6.41
N ALA A 610 27.12 -8.65 -6.15
CA ALA A 610 25.81 -9.25 -6.43
C ALA A 610 24.69 -8.52 -5.66
N MET A 611 24.95 -8.17 -4.41
CA MET A 611 24.03 -7.41 -3.60
C MET A 611 23.78 -6.01 -4.14
N SER A 612 24.82 -5.31 -4.66
CA SER A 612 24.65 -3.96 -5.22
C SER A 612 23.75 -3.92 -6.45
N ALA A 613 23.82 -4.93 -7.32
CA ALA A 613 22.94 -5.05 -8.48
C ALA A 613 21.47 -5.28 -8.04
N ALA A 614 21.26 -6.16 -7.05
CA ALA A 614 19.94 -6.45 -6.50
C ALA A 614 19.32 -5.21 -5.82
N LEU A 615 20.10 -4.48 -5.02
CA LEU A 615 19.65 -3.27 -4.34
C LEU A 615 19.34 -2.13 -5.32
N GLY A 616 20.10 -2.01 -6.41
CA GLY A 616 19.80 -1.06 -7.48
C GLY A 616 18.50 -1.37 -8.20
N ALA A 617 18.28 -2.64 -8.53
CA ALA A 617 17.03 -3.11 -9.11
C ALA A 617 15.84 -2.95 -8.14
N LEU A 618 16.03 -3.24 -6.86
CA LEU A 618 15.03 -3.06 -5.81
C LEU A 618 14.59 -1.58 -5.70
N LEU A 619 15.54 -0.65 -5.65
CA LEU A 619 15.22 0.78 -5.61
C LEU A 619 14.42 1.20 -6.85
N LEU A 620 14.82 0.78 -8.05
CA LEU A 620 14.08 1.08 -9.27
C LEU A 620 12.65 0.50 -9.23
N PHE A 621 12.51 -0.75 -8.78
CA PHE A 621 11.20 -1.40 -8.60
C PHE A 621 10.30 -0.60 -7.67
N LEU A 622 10.82 -0.23 -6.49
CA LEU A 622 10.08 0.56 -5.50
C LEU A 622 9.68 1.93 -6.04
N MET A 623 10.59 2.61 -6.76
CA MET A 623 10.34 3.93 -7.35
C MET A 623 9.22 3.87 -8.39
N ILE A 624 9.26 2.91 -9.32
CA ILE A 624 8.24 2.78 -10.38
C ILE A 624 6.90 2.35 -9.77
N HIS A 625 6.91 1.36 -8.88
CA HIS A 625 5.68 0.83 -8.31
C HIS A 625 4.98 1.86 -7.41
N ALA A 626 5.72 2.65 -6.63
CA ALA A 626 5.19 3.76 -5.83
C ALA A 626 4.57 4.89 -6.68
N ALA A 627 4.97 5.03 -7.95
CA ALA A 627 4.39 6.02 -8.86
C ALA A 627 3.02 5.60 -9.41
N VAL A 628 2.68 4.31 -9.35
CA VAL A 628 1.44 3.77 -9.94
C VAL A 628 0.55 3.05 -8.94
N GLU A 629 0.95 2.96 -7.66
CA GLU A 629 0.20 2.24 -6.62
C GLU A 629 0.47 2.78 -5.21
N VAL A 630 -0.43 2.47 -4.27
CA VAL A 630 -0.45 2.93 -2.86
C VAL A 630 0.48 2.14 -1.93
N ILE A 631 1.56 1.55 -2.42
CA ILE A 631 2.37 0.63 -1.63
C ILE A 631 2.85 1.25 -0.30
N PHE A 632 3.36 2.48 -0.32
CA PHE A 632 3.85 3.17 0.89
C PHE A 632 2.76 3.82 1.75
N SER A 633 1.48 3.66 1.40
CA SER A 633 0.34 4.02 2.26
C SER A 633 -0.27 2.80 2.95
N SER A 634 0.16 1.59 2.57
CA SER A 634 -0.33 0.35 3.18
C SER A 634 0.48 -0.04 4.40
N GLY A 635 -0.18 -0.20 5.55
CA GLY A 635 0.44 -0.66 6.80
C GLY A 635 1.15 -2.01 6.68
N TYR A 636 0.68 -2.89 5.81
CA TYR A 636 1.32 -4.18 5.56
C TYR A 636 2.58 -4.10 4.69
N PHE A 637 2.64 -3.16 3.75
CA PHE A 637 3.81 -3.00 2.89
C PHE A 637 4.90 -2.15 3.53
N LEU A 638 4.56 -1.13 4.31
CA LEU A 638 5.52 -0.23 4.94
C LEU A 638 6.67 -0.94 5.66
N PRO A 639 6.45 -2.05 6.44
CA PRO A 639 7.54 -2.83 7.00
C PRO A 639 8.52 -3.33 5.93
N PHE A 640 8.03 -3.88 4.82
CA PHE A 640 8.89 -4.34 3.70
C PHE A 640 9.59 -3.18 3.00
N GLY A 641 8.90 -2.07 2.73
CA GLY A 641 9.45 -0.90 2.08
C GLY A 641 10.54 -0.23 2.91
N PHE A 642 10.27 0.08 4.18
CA PHE A 642 11.26 0.69 5.08
C PHE A 642 12.36 -0.30 5.46
N GLY A 643 12.04 -1.60 5.63
CA GLY A 643 13.01 -2.65 5.82
C GLY A 643 13.98 -2.76 4.64
N ALA A 644 13.47 -2.66 3.40
CA ALA A 644 14.29 -2.64 2.19
C ALA A 644 15.22 -1.43 2.15
N LEU A 645 14.73 -0.22 2.46
CA LEU A 645 15.55 0.99 2.57
C LEU A 645 16.60 0.87 3.70
N ALA A 646 16.24 0.23 4.82
CA ALA A 646 17.18 -0.06 5.89
C ALA A 646 18.26 -1.06 5.44
N ALA A 647 17.91 -2.12 4.72
CA ALA A 647 18.86 -3.06 4.16
C ALA A 647 19.81 -2.39 3.15
N VAL A 648 19.28 -1.51 2.28
CA VAL A 648 20.10 -0.66 1.39
C VAL A 648 21.09 0.16 2.20
N ASN A 649 20.61 0.88 3.23
CA ASN A 649 21.48 1.71 4.08
C ASN A 649 22.53 0.90 4.83
N LEU A 650 22.19 -0.28 5.34
CA LEU A 650 23.10 -1.17 6.05
C LEU A 650 24.18 -1.76 5.12
N CYS A 651 23.85 -2.00 3.84
CA CYS A 651 24.82 -2.51 2.87
C CYS A 651 25.77 -1.44 2.32
N CYS A 652 25.30 -0.21 2.13
CA CYS A 652 26.03 0.80 1.36
C CYS A 652 26.01 2.22 1.94
N GLY A 653 25.32 2.47 3.06
CA GLY A 653 25.23 3.81 3.65
C GLY A 653 26.58 4.42 4.03
N ASP A 654 27.54 3.62 4.43
CA ASP A 654 28.91 4.04 4.72
C ASP A 654 29.66 4.65 3.52
N LEU A 655 29.17 4.45 2.30
CA LEU A 655 29.72 5.04 1.09
C LEU A 655 29.21 6.46 0.81
N LEU A 656 28.20 6.89 1.57
CA LEU A 656 27.66 8.24 1.53
C LEU A 656 27.50 8.80 2.97
N PRO A 657 28.63 8.91 3.74
CA PRO A 657 28.60 9.32 5.14
C PRO A 657 28.33 10.82 5.26
N LEU A 658 27.81 11.23 6.42
CA LEU A 658 27.72 12.64 6.82
C LEU A 658 29.09 13.13 7.29
N THR A 659 29.93 13.55 6.37
CA THR A 659 31.34 13.91 6.63
C THR A 659 31.52 15.17 7.48
N PHE A 660 30.51 16.06 7.48
CA PHE A 660 30.52 17.28 8.29
C PHE A 660 30.15 17.05 9.76
N ALA A 661 29.56 15.92 10.07
CA ALA A 661 29.09 15.65 11.43
C ALA A 661 30.24 15.08 12.30
N LYS A 662 30.74 15.90 13.24
CA LYS A 662 31.63 15.44 14.31
C LYS A 662 30.93 14.34 15.13
N GLU A 663 31.67 13.50 15.82
CA GLU A 663 31.10 12.43 16.66
C GLU A 663 30.07 12.96 17.68
N SER A 664 30.34 14.13 18.27
CA SER A 664 29.41 14.81 19.18
C SER A 664 28.08 15.15 18.50
N ALA A 665 28.10 15.62 17.26
CA ALA A 665 26.89 15.95 16.50
C ALA A 665 26.08 14.67 16.19
N ARG A 666 26.73 13.58 15.82
CA ARG A 666 26.08 12.29 15.57
C ARG A 666 25.40 11.72 16.82
N ARG A 667 26.06 11.84 17.99
CA ARG A 667 25.46 11.47 19.29
C ARG A 667 24.26 12.34 19.60
N TRP A 668 24.31 13.65 19.29
CA TRP A 668 23.19 14.56 19.46
C TRP A 668 22.01 14.20 18.57
N MET A 669 22.23 13.92 17.29
CA MET A 669 21.19 13.51 16.35
C MET A 669 20.48 12.23 16.80
N ALA A 670 21.22 11.23 17.27
CA ALA A 670 20.62 10.02 17.81
C ALA A 670 19.83 10.26 19.12
N ARG A 671 20.25 11.23 19.96
CA ARG A 671 19.46 11.63 21.13
C ARG A 671 18.17 12.33 20.73
N VAL A 672 18.21 13.18 19.69
CA VAL A 672 17.01 13.83 19.14
C VAL A 672 16.05 12.80 18.55
N GLU A 673 16.57 11.80 17.80
CA GLU A 673 15.78 10.67 17.30
C GLU A 673 15.11 9.90 18.45
N GLY A 674 15.88 9.52 19.49
CA GLY A 674 15.35 8.83 20.65
C GLY A 674 14.32 9.65 21.42
N LEU A 675 14.54 10.98 21.54
CA LEU A 675 13.59 11.89 22.16
C LEU A 675 12.29 11.98 21.35
N GLY A 676 12.37 12.08 20.00
CA GLY A 676 11.19 12.10 19.14
C GLY A 676 10.35 10.84 19.29
N LEU A 677 10.99 9.65 19.29
CA LEU A 677 10.33 8.37 19.53
C LEU A 677 9.66 8.32 20.91
N ALA A 678 10.36 8.83 21.96
CA ALA A 678 9.84 8.86 23.32
C ALA A 678 8.65 9.83 23.46
N VAL A 679 8.73 11.02 22.85
CA VAL A 679 7.61 11.98 22.81
C VAL A 679 6.39 11.35 22.16
N PHE A 680 6.55 10.72 21.00
CA PHE A 680 5.42 10.05 20.34
C PHE A 680 4.86 8.89 21.18
N ALA A 681 5.71 8.12 21.86
CA ALA A 681 5.26 7.09 22.79
C ALA A 681 4.41 7.66 23.93
N VAL A 682 4.80 8.83 24.50
CA VAL A 682 4.02 9.53 25.53
C VAL A 682 2.67 9.98 24.98
N LEU A 683 2.65 10.63 23.80
CA LEU A 683 1.40 11.06 23.15
C LEU A 683 0.47 9.88 22.89
N LEU A 684 1.02 8.72 22.48
CA LEU A 684 0.24 7.51 22.27
C LEU A 684 -0.28 6.92 23.59
N CYS A 685 0.49 6.99 24.67
CA CYS A 685 0.01 6.61 26.01
C CYS A 685 -1.14 7.51 26.48
N MET A 686 -1.05 8.81 26.23
CA MET A 686 -2.14 9.76 26.56
C MET A 686 -3.42 9.42 25.78
N ASN A 687 -3.31 9.14 24.49
CA ASN A 687 -4.43 8.72 23.67
C ASN A 687 -5.06 7.38 24.16
N LEU A 688 -4.23 6.37 24.52
CA LEU A 688 -4.72 5.10 25.08
C LEU A 688 -5.38 5.31 26.45
N TRP A 689 -4.85 6.20 27.28
CA TRP A 689 -5.45 6.53 28.56
C TRP A 689 -6.81 7.20 28.38
N ALA A 690 -6.88 8.22 27.52
CA ALA A 690 -8.13 8.90 27.19
C ALA A 690 -9.20 7.92 26.69
N ALA A 691 -8.84 6.97 25.80
CA ALA A 691 -9.73 5.92 25.36
C ALA A 691 -10.23 5.03 26.52
N SER A 692 -9.43 4.80 27.56
CA SER A 692 -9.84 4.06 28.76
C SER A 692 -10.79 4.87 29.67
N LEU A 693 -10.61 6.18 29.73
CA LEU A 693 -11.51 7.07 30.47
C LEU A 693 -12.92 7.06 29.87
N VAL A 694 -13.03 7.17 28.56
CA VAL A 694 -14.33 7.14 27.86
C VAL A 694 -15.11 5.86 28.14
N GLN A 695 -14.42 4.72 28.32
CA GLN A 695 -15.08 3.45 28.68
C GLN A 695 -15.78 3.48 30.06
N GLN A 696 -15.47 4.45 30.93
CA GLN A 696 -16.16 4.59 32.23
C GLN A 696 -17.60 5.11 32.06
N GLY A 697 -17.95 5.74 30.94
CA GLY A 697 -19.30 6.17 30.60
C GLY A 697 -19.84 7.30 31.49
N SER A 698 -18.97 8.21 31.96
CA SER A 698 -19.37 9.40 32.72
C SER A 698 -18.99 10.68 31.99
N TYR A 699 -19.71 11.77 32.27
CA TYR A 699 -19.43 13.08 31.66
C TYR A 699 -18.07 13.63 32.10
N ASP A 700 -17.70 13.45 33.37
CA ASP A 700 -16.41 13.89 33.91
C ASP A 700 -15.25 13.16 33.21
N ALA A 701 -15.38 11.84 33.02
CA ALA A 701 -14.35 11.05 32.32
C ALA A 701 -14.25 11.40 30.83
N ALA A 702 -15.36 11.76 30.18
CA ALA A 702 -15.33 12.23 28.79
C ALA A 702 -14.67 13.61 28.66
N GLN A 703 -14.89 14.48 29.63
CA GLN A 703 -14.22 15.79 29.68
C GLN A 703 -12.72 15.61 29.91
N GLU A 704 -12.30 14.80 30.89
CA GLU A 704 -10.90 14.48 31.14
C GLU A 704 -10.25 13.85 29.91
N ALA A 705 -10.93 12.94 29.20
CA ALA A 705 -10.44 12.36 27.97
C ALA A 705 -10.24 13.39 26.86
N ALA A 706 -11.18 14.32 26.68
CA ALA A 706 -11.08 15.39 25.69
C ALA A 706 -9.93 16.35 25.95
N ASP A 707 -9.61 16.62 27.24
CA ASP A 707 -8.52 17.49 27.64
C ASP A 707 -7.16 16.77 27.55
N LEU A 708 -7.15 15.43 27.71
CA LEU A 708 -5.91 14.63 27.72
C LEU A 708 -5.47 14.20 26.33
N ASP A 709 -6.41 13.89 25.41
CA ASP A 709 -6.11 13.26 24.13
C ASP A 709 -5.56 14.26 23.11
N PRO A 710 -4.33 14.10 22.62
CA PRO A 710 -3.78 15.03 21.63
C PRO A 710 -4.34 14.82 20.20
N TYR A 711 -5.02 13.70 19.92
CA TYR A 711 -5.43 13.31 18.59
C TYR A 711 -6.95 13.17 18.42
N GLU A 712 -7.62 12.45 19.32
CA GLU A 712 -9.05 12.12 19.22
C GLU A 712 -9.93 13.01 20.14
N TRP A 713 -9.38 14.14 20.63
CA TRP A 713 -10.09 15.08 21.50
C TRP A 713 -11.42 15.56 20.91
N ALA A 714 -11.48 15.72 19.57
CA ALA A 714 -12.69 16.13 18.88
C ALA A 714 -13.79 15.05 18.95
N ASP A 715 -13.44 13.77 18.80
CA ASP A 715 -14.35 12.65 18.94
C ASP A 715 -14.90 12.54 20.39
N HIS A 716 -14.05 12.81 21.38
CA HIS A 716 -14.47 12.83 22.79
C HIS A 716 -15.43 13.98 23.08
N LYS A 717 -15.12 15.20 22.61
CA LYS A 717 -16.04 16.35 22.70
C LYS A 717 -17.37 16.08 21.97
N LEU A 718 -17.30 15.50 20.78
CA LEU A 718 -18.50 15.16 20.01
C LEU A 718 -19.38 14.15 20.72
N SER A 719 -18.78 13.14 21.33
CA SER A 719 -19.47 12.14 22.16
C SER A 719 -20.19 12.80 23.37
N TYR A 720 -19.50 13.77 24.00
CA TYR A 720 -20.11 14.56 25.08
C TYR A 720 -21.31 15.38 24.58
N VAL A 721 -21.13 16.14 23.48
CA VAL A 721 -22.19 16.96 22.88
C VAL A 721 -23.40 16.12 22.50
N TYR A 722 -23.16 14.98 21.84
CA TYR A 722 -24.24 14.09 21.41
C TYR A 722 -25.10 13.55 22.58
N SER A 723 -24.42 13.18 23.66
CA SER A 723 -25.09 12.67 24.85
C SER A 723 -25.78 13.79 25.66
N ALA A 724 -25.10 14.91 25.88
CA ALA A 724 -25.62 16.03 26.67
C ALA A 724 -26.80 16.72 25.97
N SER A 725 -26.76 16.88 24.65
CA SER A 725 -27.88 17.47 23.89
C SER A 725 -29.19 16.64 23.93
N ALA A 726 -29.11 15.36 24.34
CA ALA A 726 -30.28 14.49 24.48
C ALA A 726 -30.92 14.52 25.88
N GLU A 727 -30.29 15.17 26.87
CA GLU A 727 -30.83 15.30 28.23
C GLU A 727 -31.76 16.52 28.35
N SER A 728 -32.90 16.33 28.97
CA SER A 728 -33.89 17.42 29.12
C SER A 728 -33.60 18.41 30.26
N ASP A 729 -32.75 18.03 31.20
CA ASP A 729 -32.40 18.84 32.37
C ASP A 729 -30.89 18.66 32.68
N LEU A 730 -30.08 19.57 32.17
CA LEU A 730 -28.65 19.58 32.37
C LEU A 730 -28.26 20.50 33.53
N PRO A 731 -27.37 20.09 34.46
CA PRO A 731 -26.76 20.97 35.43
C PRO A 731 -26.02 22.15 34.72
N ALA A 732 -26.05 23.36 35.32
CA ALA A 732 -25.52 24.56 34.71
C ALA A 732 -24.03 24.41 34.24
N GLY A 733 -23.19 23.72 35.02
CA GLY A 733 -21.79 23.47 34.61
C GLY A 733 -21.64 22.52 33.43
N MET A 734 -22.59 21.57 33.26
CA MET A 734 -22.60 20.70 32.08
C MET A 734 -23.11 21.43 30.85
N GLN A 735 -24.07 22.35 31.02
CA GLN A 735 -24.54 23.19 29.91
C GLN A 735 -23.44 24.13 29.41
N GLU A 736 -22.66 24.76 30.30
CA GLU A 736 -21.53 25.59 29.93
C GLU A 736 -20.47 24.79 29.15
N THR A 737 -20.18 23.54 29.56
CA THR A 737 -19.27 22.65 28.87
C THR A 737 -19.79 22.23 27.49
N LEU A 738 -21.11 21.96 27.38
CA LEU A 738 -21.77 21.66 26.11
C LEU A 738 -21.57 22.80 25.10
N GLU A 739 -21.89 24.04 25.50
CA GLU A 739 -21.77 25.22 24.64
C GLU A 739 -20.32 25.44 24.20
N ARG A 740 -19.37 25.32 25.13
CA ARG A 740 -17.94 25.43 24.82
C ARG A 740 -17.50 24.37 23.83
N TYR A 741 -17.91 23.12 23.99
CA TYR A 741 -17.54 22.04 23.10
C TYR A 741 -18.18 22.17 21.73
N MET A 742 -19.43 22.59 21.62
CA MET A 742 -20.07 22.92 20.33
C MET A 742 -19.31 24.01 19.60
N ALA A 743 -18.96 25.11 20.28
CA ALA A 743 -18.19 26.21 19.69
C ALA A 743 -16.76 25.81 19.27
N ASP A 744 -16.12 24.86 19.96
CA ASP A 744 -14.81 24.34 19.57
C ASP A 744 -14.90 23.43 18.35
N LEU A 745 -15.91 22.54 18.30
CA LEU A 745 -16.13 21.61 17.23
C LEU A 745 -16.58 22.32 15.94
N GLU A 746 -17.35 23.40 16.04
CA GLU A 746 -17.79 24.22 14.91
C GLU A 746 -16.64 24.79 14.08
N LYS A 747 -15.48 25.02 14.70
CA LYS A 747 -14.26 25.54 14.04
C LYS A 747 -13.53 24.49 13.22
N LEU A 748 -13.89 23.19 13.40
CA LEU A 748 -13.22 22.10 12.72
C LEU A 748 -13.73 21.96 11.27
N ASN A 749 -12.78 21.74 10.37
CA ASN A 749 -13.06 21.39 8.99
C ASN A 749 -13.09 19.85 8.89
N SER A 750 -14.23 19.26 9.20
CA SER A 750 -14.45 17.81 9.29
C SER A 750 -15.64 17.37 8.45
N ASN A 751 -15.57 16.15 7.91
CA ASN A 751 -16.65 15.57 7.11
C ASN A 751 -17.82 15.01 7.93
N SER A 752 -17.70 14.89 9.24
CA SER A 752 -18.76 14.27 10.08
C SER A 752 -19.26 15.15 11.22
N VAL A 753 -18.39 15.99 11.76
CA VAL A 753 -18.73 16.84 12.92
C VAL A 753 -19.95 17.72 12.67
N PRO A 754 -20.11 18.44 11.53
CA PRO A 754 -21.25 19.32 11.30
C PRO A 754 -22.60 18.60 11.38
N LYS A 755 -22.71 17.34 10.91
CA LYS A 755 -23.93 16.54 11.01
C LYS A 755 -24.39 16.35 12.47
N TYR A 756 -23.44 15.98 13.35
CA TYR A 756 -23.78 15.74 14.77
C TYR A 756 -24.04 17.05 15.52
N LEU A 757 -23.39 18.16 15.11
CA LEU A 757 -23.73 19.48 15.64
C LEU A 757 -25.12 19.93 15.20
N ALA A 758 -25.49 19.70 13.93
CA ALA A 758 -26.86 19.97 13.45
C ALA A 758 -27.90 19.20 14.25
N GLU A 759 -27.65 17.92 14.51
CA GLU A 759 -28.53 17.10 15.31
C GLU A 759 -28.66 17.63 16.76
N ALA A 760 -27.52 18.03 17.36
CA ALA A 760 -27.51 18.62 18.69
C ALA A 760 -28.28 19.96 18.74
N ASP A 761 -28.08 20.84 17.74
CA ASP A 761 -28.81 22.10 17.66
C ASP A 761 -30.34 21.89 17.48
N PHE A 762 -30.76 20.95 16.65
CA PHE A 762 -32.17 20.62 16.51
C PHE A 762 -32.77 20.08 17.81
N ARG A 763 -32.06 19.22 18.58
CA ARG A 763 -32.49 18.75 19.93
C ARG A 763 -32.64 19.88 20.92
N LEU A 764 -31.78 20.90 20.82
CA LEU A 764 -31.82 22.10 21.67
C LEU A 764 -32.82 23.17 21.17
N GLY A 765 -33.59 22.90 20.11
CA GLY A 765 -34.55 23.83 19.52
C GLY A 765 -33.91 24.99 18.74
N ARG A 766 -32.65 24.86 18.30
CA ARG A 766 -31.90 25.89 17.59
C ARG A 766 -31.96 25.65 16.09
N THR A 767 -33.13 25.84 15.51
CA THR A 767 -33.41 25.49 14.11
C THR A 767 -32.46 26.14 13.11
N GLU A 768 -32.18 27.43 13.23
CA GLU A 768 -31.33 28.18 12.29
C GLU A 768 -29.87 27.66 12.36
N GLN A 769 -29.33 27.41 13.56
CA GLN A 769 -27.99 26.86 13.76
C GLN A 769 -27.90 25.43 13.21
N GLY A 770 -28.92 24.62 13.44
CA GLY A 770 -29.01 23.26 12.90
C GLY A 770 -28.91 23.23 11.39
N PHE A 771 -29.66 24.09 10.68
CA PHE A 771 -29.54 24.21 9.22
C PHE A 771 -28.20 24.78 8.77
N ALA A 772 -27.62 25.74 9.49
CA ALA A 772 -26.26 26.24 9.18
C ALA A 772 -25.21 25.12 9.28
N MET A 773 -25.36 24.19 10.22
CA MET A 773 -24.46 23.03 10.33
C MET A 773 -24.73 21.99 9.22
N LEU A 774 -26.00 21.77 8.80
CA LEU A 774 -26.29 20.93 7.64
C LEU A 774 -25.72 21.53 6.35
N ASP A 775 -25.77 22.85 6.21
CA ASP A 775 -25.18 23.55 5.08
C ASP A 775 -23.66 23.32 4.99
N LYS A 776 -22.96 23.46 6.13
CA LYS A 776 -21.53 23.09 6.23
C LYS A 776 -21.28 21.61 5.92
N TYR A 777 -22.14 20.71 6.35
CA TYR A 777 -22.00 19.27 6.14
C TYR A 777 -22.06 18.92 4.64
N VAL A 778 -23.07 19.42 3.94
CA VAL A 778 -23.21 19.20 2.49
C VAL A 778 -22.14 19.93 1.68
N ASP A 779 -21.66 21.09 2.11
CA ASP A 779 -20.53 21.79 1.49
C ASP A 779 -19.22 21.03 1.63
N TYR A 780 -19.06 20.27 2.71
CA TYR A 780 -17.85 19.48 2.93
C TYR A 780 -17.79 18.21 2.07
N THR A 781 -18.95 17.54 1.87
CA THR A 781 -19.05 16.30 1.09
C THR A 781 -20.17 16.37 0.04
N PRO A 782 -20.14 17.37 -0.84
CA PRO A 782 -21.29 17.66 -1.72
C PRO A 782 -21.53 16.59 -2.78
N SER A 783 -20.51 15.78 -3.12
CA SER A 783 -20.60 14.71 -4.11
C SER A 783 -21.18 13.39 -3.58
N ASP A 784 -21.31 13.23 -2.25
CA ASP A 784 -21.73 11.98 -1.63
C ASP A 784 -23.26 11.91 -1.44
N PRO A 785 -23.97 11.00 -2.10
CA PRO A 785 -25.41 10.82 -1.95
C PRO A 785 -25.86 10.54 -0.51
N ASP A 786 -25.05 9.80 0.26
CA ASP A 786 -25.39 9.45 1.65
C ASP A 786 -25.32 10.69 2.58
N THR A 787 -24.51 11.70 2.25
CA THR A 787 -24.47 12.99 2.96
C THR A 787 -25.78 13.73 2.82
N TRP A 788 -26.32 13.82 1.60
CA TRP A 788 -27.59 14.48 1.34
C TRP A 788 -28.77 13.71 1.96
N ASP A 789 -28.79 12.37 1.80
CA ASP A 789 -29.82 11.51 2.40
C ASP A 789 -29.82 11.63 3.93
N ALA A 790 -28.64 11.62 4.56
CA ALA A 790 -28.50 11.79 6.01
C ALA A 790 -28.97 13.17 6.50
N SER A 791 -28.68 14.24 5.72
CA SER A 791 -29.12 15.59 6.01
C SER A 791 -30.65 15.69 5.99
N PHE A 792 -31.28 15.18 4.94
CA PHE A 792 -32.75 15.21 4.85
C PHE A 792 -33.44 14.26 5.84
N ARG A 793 -32.79 13.18 6.28
CA ARG A 793 -33.32 12.36 7.39
C ARG A 793 -33.32 13.10 8.72
N LEU A 794 -32.35 13.97 8.99
CA LEU A 794 -32.44 14.86 10.15
C LEU A 794 -33.55 15.88 9.98
N VAL A 795 -33.78 16.41 8.77
CA VAL A 795 -34.94 17.24 8.48
C VAL A 795 -36.28 16.49 8.76
N MET A 796 -36.39 15.23 8.32
CA MET A 796 -37.59 14.41 8.60
C MET A 796 -37.78 14.18 10.09
N GLN A 797 -36.72 13.91 10.84
CA GLN A 797 -36.76 13.53 12.25
C GLN A 797 -37.15 14.71 13.16
N TYR A 798 -36.69 15.91 12.84
CA TYR A 798 -36.82 17.08 13.73
C TYR A 798 -37.81 18.13 13.19
N ASN A 799 -38.54 17.83 12.13
CA ASN A 799 -39.54 18.75 11.56
C ASN A 799 -40.62 19.12 12.58
N ASP A 800 -40.69 20.39 12.94
CA ASP A 800 -41.70 20.98 13.82
C ASP A 800 -42.76 21.77 13.05
N ASN A 801 -42.75 21.75 11.71
CA ASN A 801 -43.60 22.50 10.81
C ASN A 801 -43.53 24.03 10.99
N SER A 802 -42.54 24.56 11.68
CA SER A 802 -42.31 25.99 11.78
C SER A 802 -41.90 26.61 10.43
N ALA A 803 -42.23 27.88 10.23
CA ALA A 803 -41.84 28.60 9.01
C ALA A 803 -40.30 28.62 8.83
N ALA A 804 -39.55 28.73 9.93
CA ALA A 804 -38.09 28.71 9.91
C ALA A 804 -37.57 27.33 9.46
N PHE A 805 -38.17 26.24 9.96
CA PHE A 805 -37.79 24.89 9.57
C PHE A 805 -38.09 24.58 8.10
N LEU A 806 -39.27 24.95 7.61
CA LEU A 806 -39.65 24.77 6.21
C LEU A 806 -38.76 25.61 5.27
N ALA A 807 -38.37 26.82 5.65
CA ALA A 807 -37.47 27.67 4.87
C ALA A 807 -36.07 27.05 4.78
N GLY A 808 -35.52 26.53 5.91
CA GLY A 808 -34.22 25.87 5.90
C GLY A 808 -34.20 24.60 5.04
N ALA A 809 -35.26 23.78 5.13
CA ALA A 809 -35.41 22.58 4.30
C ALA A 809 -35.51 22.90 2.82
N SER A 810 -36.23 23.97 2.44
CA SER A 810 -36.30 24.44 1.05
C SER A 810 -34.95 24.91 0.52
N GLN A 811 -34.22 25.70 1.31
CA GLN A 811 -32.87 26.15 0.93
C GLN A 811 -31.91 24.94 0.70
N LEU A 812 -31.95 23.93 1.55
CA LEU A 812 -31.13 22.72 1.40
C LEU A 812 -31.52 21.95 0.13
N ARG A 813 -32.81 21.84 -0.21
CA ARG A 813 -33.27 21.22 -1.46
C ARG A 813 -32.82 21.99 -2.69
N ASP A 814 -32.91 23.32 -2.66
CA ASP A 814 -32.48 24.19 -3.75
C ASP A 814 -30.98 24.07 -4.02
N LYS A 815 -30.19 23.97 -2.96
CA LYS A 815 -28.74 23.71 -3.02
C LYS A 815 -28.41 22.35 -3.68
N LEU A 816 -29.15 21.28 -3.38
CA LEU A 816 -28.99 19.99 -4.06
C LEU A 816 -29.33 20.10 -5.55
N THR A 817 -30.37 20.85 -5.90
CA THR A 817 -30.78 21.09 -7.28
C THR A 817 -29.70 21.83 -8.06
N GLU A 818 -29.10 22.85 -7.45
CA GLU A 818 -27.97 23.60 -8.02
C GLU A 818 -26.74 22.71 -8.21
N TRP A 819 -26.40 21.89 -7.21
CA TRP A 819 -25.30 20.92 -7.31
C TRP A 819 -25.48 19.97 -8.50
N ASN A 820 -26.67 19.40 -8.64
CA ASN A 820 -27.00 18.48 -9.73
C ASN A 820 -26.94 19.13 -11.12
N ALA A 821 -27.17 20.43 -11.19
CA ALA A 821 -27.07 21.18 -12.46
C ALA A 821 -25.63 21.50 -12.89
N GLN A 822 -24.70 21.56 -11.94
CA GLN A 822 -23.32 22.02 -12.17
C GLN A 822 -22.29 20.88 -12.22
N ASN A 823 -22.59 19.68 -11.70
CA ASN A 823 -21.63 18.62 -11.49
C ASN A 823 -21.95 17.33 -12.25
N LEU A 824 -20.92 16.49 -12.42
CA LEU A 824 -21.05 15.18 -13.04
C LEU A 824 -21.77 14.22 -12.09
N GLY A 825 -22.79 13.52 -12.59
CA GLY A 825 -23.53 12.53 -11.82
C GLY A 825 -24.52 13.15 -10.85
N ALA A 826 -25.79 13.23 -11.28
CA ALA A 826 -26.87 13.71 -10.43
C ALA A 826 -27.04 12.83 -9.19
N ILE A 827 -27.14 13.47 -8.03
CA ILE A 827 -27.47 12.84 -6.77
C ILE A 827 -28.98 12.59 -6.72
N THR A 828 -29.35 11.34 -6.50
CA THR A 828 -30.75 10.92 -6.32
C THR A 828 -30.93 10.52 -4.86
N LEU A 829 -31.88 11.14 -4.19
CA LEU A 829 -32.29 10.79 -2.82
C LEU A 829 -33.02 9.44 -2.81
N LYS A 830 -33.00 8.75 -1.68
CA LYS A 830 -33.78 7.53 -1.49
C LYS A 830 -35.28 7.83 -1.58
N ASP A 831 -36.06 6.89 -2.09
CA ASP A 831 -37.46 7.07 -2.42
C ASP A 831 -38.29 7.59 -1.23
N ASP A 832 -38.05 7.11 -0.01
CA ASP A 832 -38.74 7.56 1.20
C ASP A 832 -38.43 9.01 1.56
N VAL A 833 -37.18 9.45 1.36
CA VAL A 833 -36.75 10.83 1.60
C VAL A 833 -37.33 11.77 0.55
N ALA A 834 -37.25 11.37 -0.72
CA ALA A 834 -37.78 12.15 -1.85
C ALA A 834 -39.31 12.34 -1.72
N ALA A 835 -40.05 11.29 -1.38
CA ALA A 835 -41.49 11.35 -1.15
C ALA A 835 -41.87 12.32 -0.01
N TYR A 836 -41.17 12.21 1.13
CA TYR A 836 -41.37 13.09 2.28
C TYR A 836 -41.14 14.56 1.96
N LEU A 837 -40.05 14.88 1.27
CA LEU A 837 -39.73 16.26 0.86
C LEU A 837 -40.75 16.82 -0.11
N SER A 838 -41.27 16.01 -1.04
CA SER A 838 -42.34 16.40 -1.95
C SER A 838 -43.66 16.70 -1.21
N GLU A 839 -43.96 15.93 -0.16
CA GLU A 839 -45.14 16.19 0.66
C GLU A 839 -44.96 17.45 1.52
N MET A 840 -43.82 17.65 2.12
CA MET A 840 -43.53 18.74 3.05
C MET A 840 -43.35 20.10 2.34
N LEU A 841 -42.70 20.14 1.18
CA LEU A 841 -42.33 21.38 0.50
C LEU A 841 -43.16 21.66 -0.78
N GLY A 842 -43.98 20.73 -1.24
CA GLY A 842 -44.82 20.82 -2.43
C GLY A 842 -44.03 20.44 -3.68
#